data_0169a0ad615dc60fa36fe21fd6138c32
#
_entry.id   0169a0ad615dc60fa36fe21fd6138c32
#
_cell.length_a   1.000
_cell.length_b   1.000
_cell.length_c   1.000
_cell.angle_alpha   90.00
_cell.angle_beta   90.00
_cell.angle_gamma   90.00
#
_symmetry.space_group_name_H-M   'P 1'
#
loop_
_entity.id
_entity.type
_entity.pdbx_description
1 polymer ?
#
loop_
_entity_poly.entity_id
_entity_poly.type
_entity_poly.pdbx_seq_one_letter_code
_entity_poly.pdbx_strand_id
1 'polypeptide(L)'
;ICSTYYESQNVADYWITGTGLDRADCRTLAALPGVTGVQPRITLEAQEKNDTSITLALYAVPDSYAINTPYLVEGALPASSRQMVLSDEFARANGLSVGDWYEITLTGINQVLRLQISGLVKSPELMRHVTATTPAADLAHYGFAYLNDTALSALMGPNRYNQICLTVKDDTSGELLRRQIDDALGDRVINVLALEDSLAAYSFQSTTDDLQPVLNLFPILFFLCAILLMVSNMSRLIENARQEIGTFKALGYYDTTILGYYLLHAVVVVLVGFPLGVLPTRPLIRLIVDTLATGCDLPAYTVAHDYSSWAEAFVITAVCCIGSAWWVARAMLKERPAECMRPKPPKSTKPVFLEGIPALWQRLSFNQKYIIRNTLRNKARMLTCIVGIAFCMALVVAAFGLRDAVIRYTDALTSNQNRYDLIASLNRGVEESQYRRLADSPHAAQAEFEMTTACWFYSGRQLTTAALTVAEDTPALRLYDPYAPGPQPLPERGLVLEENTAKTLEISEGDVVYLRFSGNTQLYPVPVARIERCVSGAYISRSLWRSMGLPYTPTTAYLRSADAGALQSELNRYDFVDSWQTREAVTDAAADSLSSASLVAYILILFGGGLACVVIYNLGIMSFFEQIRALATLMVLGFYDQEIRRLQLSENIIFTIGGILLGLPAGMALTRFFVHVLKNLPLMVSTKPLSYILSCAVTLLFALAVNAMIGRKMRDIDMLGALKSVE
;
A
#
# COMPACT_ATOMS: atom_id res chain seq x y z
N ILE A 1 -6.73 -13.01 -6.01
CA ILE A 1 -7.95 -12.44 -6.65
C ILE A 1 -7.65 -12.14 -8.11
N CYS A 2 -6.61 -11.35 -8.45
CA CYS A 2 -6.30 -11.01 -9.84
C CYS A 2 -5.88 -12.21 -10.67
N SER A 3 -5.01 -13.09 -10.19
CA SER A 3 -4.64 -14.31 -10.91
C SER A 3 -5.85 -15.18 -11.23
N THR A 4 -6.72 -15.40 -10.25
CA THR A 4 -7.97 -16.15 -10.45
C THR A 4 -8.91 -15.46 -11.44
N TYR A 5 -8.95 -14.12 -11.43
CA TYR A 5 -9.74 -13.36 -12.39
C TYR A 5 -9.15 -13.44 -13.79
N TYR A 6 -7.86 -13.26 -13.95
CA TYR A 6 -7.15 -13.41 -15.21
C TYR A 6 -7.34 -14.80 -15.81
N GLU A 7 -7.19 -15.85 -15.02
CA GLU A 7 -7.45 -17.22 -15.45
C GLU A 7 -8.91 -17.44 -15.88
N SER A 8 -9.88 -16.92 -15.10
CA SER A 8 -11.31 -17.10 -15.38
C SER A 8 -11.78 -16.37 -16.64
N GLN A 9 -11.14 -15.26 -16.99
CA GLN A 9 -11.45 -14.46 -18.18
C GLN A 9 -10.49 -14.73 -19.34
N ASN A 10 -9.58 -15.70 -19.19
CA ASN A 10 -8.59 -16.07 -20.19
C ASN A 10 -7.84 -14.84 -20.75
N VAL A 11 -7.22 -14.08 -19.85
CA VAL A 11 -6.50 -12.84 -20.21
C VAL A 11 -5.31 -13.16 -21.08
N ALA A 12 -5.05 -12.33 -22.09
CA ALA A 12 -3.87 -12.46 -22.94
C ALA A 12 -2.58 -12.26 -22.16
N ASP A 13 -1.57 -13.06 -22.47
CA ASP A 13 -0.22 -12.87 -21.95
C ASP A 13 0.57 -11.86 -22.78
N TYR A 14 0.20 -11.70 -24.07
CA TYR A 14 0.83 -10.74 -24.99
C TYR A 14 -0.18 -10.08 -25.90
N TRP A 15 0.01 -8.78 -26.14
CA TRP A 15 -0.69 -7.99 -27.16
C TRP A 15 0.31 -7.54 -28.21
N ILE A 16 0.11 -7.98 -29.43
CA ILE A 16 0.90 -7.61 -30.61
C ILE A 16 0.14 -6.55 -31.36
N THR A 17 0.62 -5.30 -31.34
CA THR A 17 0.06 -4.21 -32.11
C THR A 17 0.84 -4.05 -33.41
N GLY A 18 0.15 -3.92 -34.54
CA GLY A 18 0.79 -3.83 -35.84
C GLY A 18 -0.11 -3.25 -36.92
N THR A 19 0.44 -3.13 -38.13
CA THR A 19 -0.27 -2.62 -39.31
C THR A 19 -0.57 -3.72 -40.29
N GLY A 20 -1.84 -3.80 -40.74
CA GLY A 20 -2.24 -4.72 -41.78
C GLY A 20 -2.14 -6.19 -41.42
N LEU A 21 -2.33 -6.50 -40.12
CA LEU A 21 -2.37 -7.87 -39.61
C LEU A 21 -3.63 -8.59 -40.15
N ASP A 22 -3.49 -9.90 -40.41
CA ASP A 22 -4.56 -10.68 -40.98
C ASP A 22 -4.71 -12.09 -40.32
N ARG A 23 -5.68 -12.88 -40.79
CA ARG A 23 -5.88 -14.25 -40.28
C ARG A 23 -4.73 -15.21 -40.63
N ALA A 24 -3.90 -14.92 -41.64
CA ALA A 24 -2.73 -15.75 -41.94
C ALA A 24 -1.66 -15.55 -40.88
N ASP A 25 -1.48 -14.31 -40.41
CA ASP A 25 -0.59 -14.00 -39.30
C ASP A 25 -0.99 -14.72 -38.02
N CYS A 26 -2.29 -14.79 -37.74
CA CYS A 26 -2.80 -15.52 -36.58
C CYS A 26 -2.44 -17.03 -36.67
N ARG A 27 -2.50 -17.63 -37.87
CA ARG A 27 -2.08 -19.04 -38.05
C ARG A 27 -0.59 -19.22 -37.85
N THR A 28 0.22 -18.28 -38.33
CA THR A 28 1.66 -18.31 -38.16
C THR A 28 2.03 -18.21 -36.67
N LEU A 29 1.41 -17.30 -35.94
CA LEU A 29 1.60 -17.14 -34.50
C LEU A 29 1.11 -18.36 -33.69
N ALA A 30 -0.01 -18.95 -34.09
CA ALA A 30 -0.55 -20.16 -33.45
C ALA A 30 0.36 -21.40 -33.63
N ALA A 31 1.25 -21.38 -34.61
CA ALA A 31 2.23 -22.46 -34.85
C ALA A 31 3.51 -22.29 -34.01
N LEU A 32 3.71 -21.15 -33.33
CA LEU A 32 4.87 -20.91 -32.50
C LEU A 32 4.88 -21.81 -31.25
N PRO A 33 6.05 -22.32 -30.83
CA PRO A 33 6.16 -23.12 -29.63
C PRO A 33 5.71 -22.35 -28.38
N GLY A 34 4.86 -22.97 -27.58
CA GLY A 34 4.37 -22.38 -26.33
C GLY A 34 3.09 -21.56 -26.46
N VAL A 35 2.67 -21.16 -27.65
CA VAL A 35 1.41 -20.45 -27.88
C VAL A 35 0.22 -21.41 -27.72
N THR A 36 -0.75 -21.02 -26.89
CA THR A 36 -1.97 -21.81 -26.57
C THR A 36 -3.21 -21.24 -27.22
N GLY A 37 -3.26 -19.94 -27.45
CA GLY A 37 -4.39 -19.25 -28.06
C GLY A 37 -3.96 -17.99 -28.83
N VAL A 38 -4.72 -17.67 -29.88
CA VAL A 38 -4.48 -16.49 -30.72
C VAL A 38 -5.83 -15.88 -31.09
N GLN A 39 -6.01 -14.61 -30.82
CA GLN A 39 -7.24 -13.87 -31.15
C GLN A 39 -6.92 -12.52 -31.76
N PRO A 40 -7.28 -12.28 -33.03
CA PRO A 40 -7.17 -10.97 -33.64
C PRO A 40 -8.29 -10.05 -33.18
N ARG A 41 -8.05 -8.74 -33.17
CA ARG A 41 -9.06 -7.71 -32.91
C ARG A 41 -8.70 -6.37 -33.54
N ILE A 42 -9.69 -5.48 -33.60
CA ILE A 42 -9.51 -4.09 -33.98
C ILE A 42 -9.65 -3.25 -32.72
N THR A 43 -8.67 -2.41 -32.45
CA THR A 43 -8.70 -1.45 -31.34
C THR A 43 -8.69 -0.05 -31.91
N LEU A 44 -9.64 0.79 -31.52
CA LEU A 44 -9.76 2.19 -31.91
C LEU A 44 -10.19 3.02 -30.72
N GLU A 45 -9.96 4.31 -30.80
CA GLU A 45 -10.54 5.28 -29.86
C GLU A 45 -11.70 6.01 -30.53
N ALA A 46 -12.71 6.31 -29.74
CA ALA A 46 -13.86 7.09 -30.16
C ALA A 46 -14.21 8.11 -29.10
N GLN A 47 -14.79 9.22 -29.54
CA GLN A 47 -15.32 10.27 -28.66
C GLN A 47 -16.84 10.26 -28.71
N GLU A 48 -17.50 10.71 -27.67
CA GLU A 48 -18.93 10.98 -27.76
C GLU A 48 -19.18 12.10 -28.78
N LYS A 49 -20.22 11.95 -29.59
CA LYS A 49 -20.53 12.89 -30.64
C LYS A 49 -20.78 14.33 -30.17
N ASN A 50 -21.41 14.47 -29.00
CA ASN A 50 -21.83 15.76 -28.45
C ASN A 50 -20.87 16.32 -27.41
N ASP A 51 -20.03 15.47 -26.85
CA ASP A 51 -19.02 15.84 -25.83
C ASP A 51 -17.69 15.14 -26.10
N THR A 52 -16.76 15.87 -26.72
CA THR A 52 -15.44 15.34 -27.07
C THR A 52 -14.51 15.14 -25.85
N SER A 53 -14.94 15.57 -24.65
CA SER A 53 -14.22 15.24 -23.41
C SER A 53 -14.40 13.76 -23.01
N ILE A 54 -15.42 13.09 -23.55
CA ILE A 54 -15.72 11.69 -23.29
C ILE A 54 -15.06 10.80 -24.35
N THR A 55 -14.15 9.95 -23.91
CA THR A 55 -13.40 9.01 -24.76
C THR A 55 -13.75 7.56 -24.45
N LEU A 56 -13.95 6.76 -25.48
CA LEU A 56 -14.20 5.33 -25.39
C LEU A 56 -13.13 4.52 -26.13
N ALA A 57 -12.48 3.60 -25.43
CA ALA A 57 -11.66 2.58 -26.07
C ALA A 57 -12.56 1.48 -26.67
N LEU A 58 -12.49 1.30 -27.98
CA LEU A 58 -13.28 0.33 -28.70
C LEU A 58 -12.47 -0.94 -29.00
N TYR A 59 -13.04 -2.09 -28.67
CA TYR A 59 -12.48 -3.40 -28.94
C TYR A 59 -13.45 -4.19 -29.83
N ALA A 60 -13.12 -4.34 -31.10
CA ALA A 60 -13.93 -5.14 -32.01
C ALA A 60 -13.30 -6.51 -32.25
N VAL A 61 -14.04 -7.56 -31.89
CA VAL A 61 -13.58 -8.94 -31.86
C VAL A 61 -14.37 -9.77 -32.85
N PRO A 62 -13.71 -10.61 -33.69
CA PRO A 62 -14.43 -11.53 -34.60
C PRO A 62 -15.02 -12.72 -33.84
N ASP A 63 -16.17 -13.11 -34.22
CA ASP A 63 -16.90 -14.38 -33.92
C ASP A 63 -17.10 -14.74 -32.43
N SER A 64 -16.08 -14.71 -31.58
CA SER A 64 -16.16 -15.08 -30.17
C SER A 64 -15.09 -14.40 -29.32
N TYR A 65 -15.45 -14.09 -28.10
CA TYR A 65 -14.52 -13.54 -27.08
C TYR A 65 -13.80 -14.71 -26.36
N ALA A 66 -12.84 -15.36 -27.04
CA ALA A 66 -12.12 -16.49 -26.47
C ALA A 66 -10.95 -16.08 -25.56
N ILE A 67 -10.32 -14.93 -25.86
CA ILE A 67 -9.26 -14.32 -25.07
C ILE A 67 -9.74 -12.95 -24.61
N ASN A 68 -9.36 -12.53 -23.40
CA ASN A 68 -9.82 -11.28 -22.77
C ASN A 68 -11.36 -11.19 -22.71
N THR A 69 -11.99 -12.27 -22.28
CA THR A 69 -13.46 -12.37 -22.23
C THR A 69 -14.02 -11.32 -21.27
N PRO A 70 -14.87 -10.38 -21.74
CA PRO A 70 -15.46 -9.40 -20.84
C PRO A 70 -16.42 -10.07 -19.84
N TYR A 71 -16.37 -9.64 -18.59
CA TYR A 71 -17.30 -10.11 -17.57
C TYR A 71 -18.64 -9.39 -17.71
N LEU A 72 -19.70 -10.14 -18.08
CA LEU A 72 -21.04 -9.59 -18.27
C LEU A 72 -21.70 -9.29 -16.92
N VAL A 73 -22.06 -8.03 -16.68
CA VAL A 73 -22.78 -7.57 -15.49
C VAL A 73 -24.29 -7.61 -15.73
N GLU A 74 -24.73 -7.10 -16.89
CA GLU A 74 -26.15 -7.02 -17.26
C GLU A 74 -26.31 -7.12 -18.78
N GLY A 75 -27.44 -7.66 -19.26
CA GLY A 75 -27.78 -7.76 -20.69
C GLY A 75 -27.12 -8.94 -21.39
N ALA A 76 -26.64 -8.74 -22.63
CA ALA A 76 -26.04 -9.77 -23.48
C ALA A 76 -24.91 -9.20 -24.34
N LEU A 77 -23.93 -10.05 -24.70
CA LEU A 77 -22.85 -9.70 -25.63
C LEU A 77 -23.43 -9.30 -27.03
N PRO A 78 -22.69 -8.43 -27.79
CA PRO A 78 -23.22 -7.91 -29.06
C PRO A 78 -23.37 -9.04 -30.08
N ALA A 79 -24.59 -9.22 -30.58
CA ALA A 79 -24.92 -10.21 -31.61
C ALA A 79 -24.99 -9.63 -33.03
N SER A 80 -24.92 -8.30 -33.17
CA SER A 80 -25.01 -7.60 -34.45
C SER A 80 -24.02 -6.43 -34.53
N SER A 81 -23.71 -5.96 -35.74
CA SER A 81 -22.87 -4.81 -36.02
C SER A 81 -23.38 -3.46 -35.49
N ARG A 82 -24.63 -3.41 -35.01
CA ARG A 82 -25.24 -2.21 -34.43
C ARG A 82 -25.38 -2.26 -32.92
N GLN A 83 -24.80 -3.27 -32.31
CA GLN A 83 -24.82 -3.46 -30.86
C GLN A 83 -23.40 -3.31 -30.29
N MET A 84 -23.35 -2.82 -29.06
CA MET A 84 -22.14 -2.78 -28.25
C MET A 84 -22.46 -3.18 -26.81
N VAL A 85 -21.47 -3.70 -26.09
CA VAL A 85 -21.51 -3.73 -24.63
C VAL A 85 -20.56 -2.63 -24.11
N LEU A 86 -20.99 -1.96 -23.05
CA LEU A 86 -20.35 -0.78 -22.52
C LEU A 86 -19.82 -1.03 -21.10
N SER A 87 -18.78 -0.34 -20.72
CA SER A 87 -18.26 -0.36 -19.34
C SER A 87 -19.37 -0.03 -18.33
N ASP A 88 -19.57 -0.88 -17.31
CA ASP A 88 -20.61 -0.76 -16.29
C ASP A 88 -20.47 0.54 -15.49
N GLU A 89 -19.24 0.88 -15.04
CA GLU A 89 -19.00 2.08 -14.24
C GLU A 89 -19.16 3.37 -15.06
N PHE A 90 -18.67 3.36 -16.30
CA PHE A 90 -18.88 4.48 -17.23
C PHE A 90 -20.37 4.69 -17.52
N ALA A 91 -21.12 3.61 -17.77
CA ALA A 91 -22.55 3.69 -18.02
C ALA A 91 -23.31 4.28 -16.83
N ARG A 92 -22.97 3.85 -15.61
CA ARG A 92 -23.57 4.41 -14.38
C ARG A 92 -23.26 5.88 -14.17
N ALA A 93 -21.99 6.27 -14.41
CA ALA A 93 -21.56 7.66 -14.26
C ALA A 93 -22.29 8.60 -15.24
N ASN A 94 -22.62 8.11 -16.45
CA ASN A 94 -23.30 8.87 -17.51
C ASN A 94 -24.81 8.61 -17.58
N GLY A 95 -25.38 7.83 -16.65
CA GLY A 95 -26.83 7.54 -16.61
C GLY A 95 -27.35 6.71 -17.78
N LEU A 96 -26.48 5.88 -18.41
CA LEU A 96 -26.79 5.03 -19.54
C LEU A 96 -27.26 3.64 -19.08
N SER A 97 -28.17 3.05 -19.82
CA SER A 97 -28.79 1.75 -19.50
C SER A 97 -28.82 0.82 -20.71
N VAL A 98 -28.98 -0.49 -20.46
CA VAL A 98 -29.16 -1.48 -21.50
C VAL A 98 -30.42 -1.16 -22.34
N GLY A 99 -30.26 -1.10 -23.66
CA GLY A 99 -31.30 -0.72 -24.62
C GLY A 99 -31.16 0.69 -25.19
N ASP A 100 -30.39 1.56 -24.54
CA ASP A 100 -30.17 2.92 -25.02
C ASP A 100 -29.35 2.96 -26.31
N TRP A 101 -29.52 4.04 -27.07
CA TRP A 101 -28.74 4.32 -28.26
C TRP A 101 -27.66 5.34 -27.92
N TYR A 102 -26.43 5.05 -28.30
CA TYR A 102 -25.28 5.92 -28.05
C TYR A 102 -24.56 6.25 -29.34
N GLU A 103 -24.23 7.52 -29.55
CA GLU A 103 -23.58 8.02 -30.77
C GLU A 103 -22.12 8.39 -30.47
N ILE A 104 -21.20 7.72 -31.16
CA ILE A 104 -19.76 7.91 -31.02
C ILE A 104 -19.14 8.33 -32.35
N THR A 105 -18.13 9.15 -32.31
CA THR A 105 -17.30 9.58 -33.45
C THR A 105 -15.95 8.90 -33.35
N LEU A 106 -15.54 8.17 -34.38
CA LEU A 106 -14.24 7.51 -34.41
C LEU A 106 -13.12 8.52 -34.56
N THR A 107 -12.15 8.49 -33.65
CA THR A 107 -10.99 9.40 -33.66
C THR A 107 -10.15 9.17 -34.92
N GLY A 108 -9.79 10.24 -35.65
CA GLY A 108 -8.97 10.20 -36.86
C GLY A 108 -9.72 9.85 -38.17
N ILE A 109 -10.97 9.37 -38.13
CA ILE A 109 -11.76 8.98 -39.30
C ILE A 109 -12.98 9.90 -39.46
N ASN A 110 -13.38 10.58 -38.41
CA ASN A 110 -14.56 11.50 -38.37
C ASN A 110 -15.90 10.85 -38.77
N GLN A 111 -16.03 9.54 -38.54
CA GLN A 111 -17.24 8.80 -38.83
C GLN A 111 -18.05 8.59 -37.57
N VAL A 112 -19.33 8.95 -37.62
CA VAL A 112 -20.29 8.75 -36.53
C VAL A 112 -20.88 7.34 -36.62
N LEU A 113 -20.79 6.60 -35.54
CA LEU A 113 -21.47 5.32 -35.36
C LEU A 113 -22.60 5.49 -34.34
N ARG A 114 -23.77 4.97 -34.67
CA ARG A 114 -24.90 4.87 -33.75
C ARG A 114 -25.11 3.42 -33.34
N LEU A 115 -24.86 3.10 -32.06
CA LEU A 115 -24.86 1.76 -31.54
C LEU A 115 -25.87 1.63 -30.40
N GLN A 116 -26.49 0.47 -30.27
CA GLN A 116 -27.38 0.15 -29.17
C GLN A 116 -26.59 -0.57 -28.07
N ILE A 117 -26.73 -0.15 -26.83
CA ILE A 117 -26.12 -0.81 -25.67
C ILE A 117 -26.88 -2.12 -25.42
N SER A 118 -26.26 -3.26 -25.72
CA SER A 118 -26.85 -4.60 -25.52
C SER A 118 -26.55 -5.19 -24.14
N GLY A 119 -25.55 -4.67 -23.44
CA GLY A 119 -25.20 -5.11 -22.12
C GLY A 119 -24.13 -4.22 -21.48
N LEU A 120 -23.92 -4.43 -20.20
CA LEU A 120 -22.89 -3.77 -19.39
C LEU A 120 -21.85 -4.80 -18.98
N VAL A 121 -20.57 -4.43 -19.08
CA VAL A 121 -19.45 -5.34 -18.87
C VAL A 121 -18.32 -4.71 -18.06
N LYS A 122 -17.50 -5.57 -17.47
CA LYS A 122 -16.19 -5.23 -16.90
C LYS A 122 -15.09 -5.87 -17.73
N SER A 123 -14.00 -5.14 -17.95
CA SER A 123 -12.87 -5.61 -18.76
C SER A 123 -11.75 -6.16 -17.88
N PRO A 124 -11.23 -7.35 -18.18
CA PRO A 124 -10.06 -7.86 -17.46
C PRO A 124 -8.76 -7.14 -17.83
N GLU A 125 -8.73 -6.43 -18.97
CA GLU A 125 -7.56 -5.66 -19.42
C GLU A 125 -7.53 -4.25 -18.83
N LEU A 126 -8.69 -3.69 -18.52
CA LEU A 126 -8.86 -2.32 -18.04
C LEU A 126 -9.44 -2.30 -16.63
N MET A 127 -8.88 -3.10 -15.72
CA MET A 127 -9.26 -3.10 -14.31
C MET A 127 -9.05 -1.74 -13.63
N ARG A 128 -8.18 -0.90 -14.17
CA ARG A 128 -8.02 0.52 -13.83
C ARG A 128 -8.17 1.34 -15.10
N HIS A 129 -9.10 2.27 -15.09
CA HIS A 129 -9.35 3.21 -16.18
C HIS A 129 -8.30 4.34 -16.15
N VAL A 130 -7.04 3.98 -16.39
CA VAL A 130 -5.92 4.93 -16.41
C VAL A 130 -5.31 4.96 -17.81
N THR A 131 -4.96 6.16 -18.27
CA THR A 131 -4.18 6.36 -19.48
C THR A 131 -2.78 6.86 -19.13
N ALA A 132 -1.86 6.85 -20.09
CA ALA A 132 -0.52 7.42 -19.88
C ALA A 132 -0.55 8.92 -19.53
N THR A 133 -1.59 9.63 -19.96
CA THR A 133 -1.81 11.06 -19.74
C THR A 133 -2.70 11.37 -18.54
N THR A 134 -3.57 10.43 -18.15
CA THR A 134 -4.48 10.54 -17.02
C THR A 134 -4.22 9.39 -16.03
N PRO A 135 -3.27 9.56 -15.10
CA PRO A 135 -2.90 8.50 -14.15
C PRO A 135 -3.99 8.21 -13.11
N ALA A 136 -5.03 9.02 -13.05
CA ALA A 136 -6.18 8.86 -12.19
C ALA A 136 -7.38 8.37 -13.00
N ALA A 137 -8.10 7.37 -12.47
CA ALA A 137 -9.30 6.83 -13.12
C ALA A 137 -10.39 7.88 -13.18
N ASP A 138 -10.77 8.29 -14.39
CA ASP A 138 -11.93 9.15 -14.63
C ASP A 138 -13.03 8.34 -15.32
N LEU A 139 -13.89 7.75 -14.50
CA LEU A 139 -14.97 6.85 -14.95
C LEU A 139 -16.11 7.59 -15.68
N ALA A 140 -16.19 8.90 -15.54
CA ALA A 140 -17.19 9.70 -16.23
C ALA A 140 -16.78 10.06 -17.67
N HIS A 141 -15.49 10.28 -17.90
CA HIS A 141 -14.99 10.76 -19.19
C HIS A 141 -14.20 9.70 -19.97
N TYR A 142 -13.78 8.61 -19.33
CA TYR A 142 -13.09 7.51 -20.01
C TYR A 142 -13.77 6.17 -19.75
N GLY A 143 -14.22 5.51 -20.83
CA GLY A 143 -14.83 4.20 -20.80
C GLY A 143 -14.28 3.27 -21.88
N PHE A 144 -14.86 2.07 -21.97
CA PHE A 144 -14.55 1.13 -23.03
C PHE A 144 -15.83 0.45 -23.52
N ALA A 145 -15.79 -0.01 -24.79
CA ALA A 145 -16.86 -0.79 -25.36
C ALA A 145 -16.33 -1.95 -26.21
N TYR A 146 -17.03 -3.08 -26.15
CA TYR A 146 -16.76 -4.22 -27.02
C TYR A 146 -17.83 -4.31 -28.11
N LEU A 147 -17.36 -4.59 -29.34
CA LEU A 147 -18.16 -4.64 -30.57
C LEU A 147 -17.88 -5.94 -31.31
N ASN A 148 -18.77 -6.31 -32.22
CA ASN A 148 -18.43 -7.30 -33.22
C ASN A 148 -17.54 -6.64 -34.30
N ASP A 149 -16.55 -7.35 -34.86
CA ASP A 149 -15.61 -6.82 -35.86
C ASP A 149 -16.30 -6.34 -37.12
N THR A 150 -17.50 -6.91 -37.46
CA THR A 150 -18.32 -6.47 -38.57
C THR A 150 -18.75 -5.00 -38.48
N ALA A 151 -18.82 -4.42 -37.27
CA ALA A 151 -19.13 -3.01 -37.07
C ALA A 151 -18.04 -2.09 -37.63
N LEU A 152 -16.78 -2.51 -37.59
CA LEU A 152 -15.60 -1.73 -38.03
C LEU A 152 -14.98 -2.28 -39.33
N SER A 153 -15.36 -3.45 -39.80
CA SER A 153 -14.80 -4.09 -41.01
C SER A 153 -15.02 -3.29 -42.28
N ALA A 154 -16.09 -2.49 -42.35
CA ALA A 154 -16.34 -1.60 -43.46
C ALA A 154 -15.31 -0.47 -43.59
N LEU A 155 -14.65 -0.12 -42.49
CA LEU A 155 -13.64 0.95 -42.38
C LEU A 155 -12.21 0.44 -42.58
N MET A 156 -11.87 -0.65 -41.93
CA MET A 156 -10.52 -1.22 -41.92
C MET A 156 -10.28 -2.20 -43.10
N GLY A 157 -11.34 -2.64 -43.75
CA GLY A 157 -11.31 -3.70 -44.75
C GLY A 157 -11.54 -5.08 -44.13
N PRO A 158 -12.03 -6.04 -44.91
CA PRO A 158 -12.32 -7.38 -44.42
C PRO A 158 -11.08 -8.13 -43.99
N ASN A 159 -11.12 -8.77 -42.81
CA ASN A 159 -10.04 -9.56 -42.21
C ASN A 159 -8.73 -8.78 -41.96
N ARG A 160 -8.81 -7.48 -41.76
CA ARG A 160 -7.69 -6.65 -41.34
C ARG A 160 -7.84 -6.25 -39.89
N TYR A 161 -6.79 -6.44 -39.14
CA TYR A 161 -6.69 -6.20 -37.71
C TYR A 161 -5.48 -5.32 -37.40
N ASN A 162 -5.51 -4.63 -36.28
CA ASN A 162 -4.36 -3.85 -35.80
C ASN A 162 -3.80 -4.38 -34.47
N GLN A 163 -4.43 -5.42 -33.89
CA GLN A 163 -3.93 -6.06 -32.70
C GLN A 163 -4.23 -7.58 -32.73
N ILE A 164 -3.28 -8.36 -32.21
CA ILE A 164 -3.44 -9.80 -31.98
C ILE A 164 -3.12 -10.08 -30.50
N CYS A 165 -4.02 -10.77 -29.81
CA CYS A 165 -3.85 -11.22 -28.44
C CYS A 165 -3.36 -12.67 -28.43
N LEU A 166 -2.38 -12.98 -27.60
CA LEU A 166 -1.82 -14.33 -27.45
C LEU A 166 -1.95 -14.81 -26.00
N THR A 167 -2.23 -16.10 -25.85
CA THR A 167 -2.03 -16.82 -24.60
C THR A 167 -0.92 -17.85 -24.78
N VAL A 168 -0.08 -18.02 -23.75
CA VAL A 168 1.09 -18.90 -23.79
C VAL A 168 1.12 -19.82 -22.57
N LYS A 169 2.01 -20.83 -22.60
CA LYS A 169 2.28 -21.67 -21.44
C LYS A 169 3.21 -20.97 -20.46
N ASP A 170 3.06 -21.24 -19.17
CA ASP A 170 3.82 -20.62 -18.07
C ASP A 170 5.34 -20.78 -18.19
N ASP A 171 5.83 -21.80 -18.86
CA ASP A 171 7.25 -22.10 -19.04
C ASP A 171 7.86 -21.45 -20.30
N THR A 172 7.11 -20.62 -21.02
CA THR A 172 7.57 -19.99 -22.27
C THR A 172 8.47 -18.80 -21.99
N SER A 173 9.71 -18.83 -22.51
CA SER A 173 10.62 -17.71 -22.40
C SER A 173 10.13 -16.50 -23.19
N GLY A 174 9.79 -15.39 -22.50
CA GLY A 174 9.25 -14.19 -23.11
C GLY A 174 10.20 -13.53 -24.13
N GLU A 175 11.50 -13.52 -23.86
CA GLU A 175 12.50 -12.97 -24.79
C GLU A 175 12.62 -13.78 -26.09
N LEU A 176 12.56 -15.09 -25.96
CA LEU A 176 12.58 -15.99 -27.12
C LEU A 176 11.31 -15.81 -27.97
N LEU A 177 10.18 -15.76 -27.32
CA LEU A 177 8.88 -15.56 -27.99
C LEU A 177 8.82 -14.21 -28.73
N ARG A 178 9.30 -13.13 -28.11
CA ARG A 178 9.38 -11.81 -28.79
C ARG A 178 10.20 -11.85 -30.08
N ARG A 179 11.37 -12.51 -30.05
CA ARG A 179 12.19 -12.70 -31.23
C ARG A 179 11.46 -13.53 -32.30
N GLN A 180 10.78 -14.59 -31.92
CA GLN A 180 10.00 -15.41 -32.85
C GLN A 180 8.83 -14.65 -33.48
N ILE A 181 8.18 -13.74 -32.72
CA ILE A 181 7.13 -12.85 -33.23
C ILE A 181 7.71 -11.85 -34.24
N ASP A 182 8.85 -11.24 -33.92
CA ASP A 182 9.54 -10.30 -34.82
C ASP A 182 10.01 -10.98 -36.10
N ASP A 183 10.53 -12.19 -36.01
CA ASP A 183 10.93 -13.01 -37.18
C ASP A 183 9.73 -13.41 -38.05
N ALA A 184 8.57 -13.70 -37.43
CA ALA A 184 7.37 -14.15 -38.12
C ALA A 184 6.60 -13.02 -38.82
N LEU A 185 6.53 -11.84 -38.24
CA LEU A 185 5.69 -10.71 -38.71
C LEU A 185 6.53 -9.57 -39.31
N GLY A 186 7.84 -9.47 -38.99
CA GLY A 186 8.74 -8.46 -39.50
C GLY A 186 8.32 -7.02 -39.19
N ASP A 187 8.54 -6.12 -40.17
CA ASP A 187 8.29 -4.68 -40.03
C ASP A 187 6.81 -4.29 -39.79
N ARG A 188 5.89 -5.25 -39.81
CA ARG A 188 4.47 -5.00 -39.53
C ARG A 188 4.15 -4.85 -38.06
N VAL A 189 5.04 -5.31 -37.19
CA VAL A 189 4.91 -5.19 -35.73
C VAL A 189 5.35 -3.80 -35.30
N ILE A 190 4.44 -3.08 -34.61
CA ILE A 190 4.72 -1.79 -33.99
C ILE A 190 5.20 -2.00 -32.56
N ASN A 191 4.50 -2.87 -31.81
CA ASN A 191 4.79 -3.14 -30.40
C ASN A 191 4.33 -4.54 -29.99
N VAL A 192 5.09 -5.16 -29.07
CA VAL A 192 4.71 -6.39 -28.37
C VAL A 192 4.69 -6.08 -26.88
N LEU A 193 3.49 -6.00 -26.30
CA LEU A 193 3.29 -5.72 -24.88
C LEU A 193 3.00 -7.01 -24.13
N ALA A 194 3.76 -7.32 -23.09
CA ALA A 194 3.43 -8.42 -22.18
C ALA A 194 2.43 -7.98 -21.10
N LEU A 195 1.72 -8.93 -20.51
CA LEU A 195 0.75 -8.66 -19.43
C LEU A 195 1.42 -7.93 -18.26
N GLU A 196 2.61 -8.36 -17.86
CA GLU A 196 3.41 -7.75 -16.79
C GLU A 196 3.84 -6.30 -17.09
N ASP A 197 3.98 -5.94 -18.37
CA ASP A 197 4.34 -4.60 -18.84
C ASP A 197 3.09 -3.72 -19.08
N SER A 198 1.88 -4.28 -18.99
CA SER A 198 0.65 -3.52 -19.19
C SER A 198 0.43 -2.54 -18.04
N LEU A 199 -0.02 -1.31 -18.36
CA LEU A 199 -0.20 -0.25 -17.37
C LEU A 199 -1.19 -0.67 -16.26
N ALA A 200 -2.24 -1.41 -16.60
CA ALA A 200 -3.24 -1.89 -15.66
C ALA A 200 -2.67 -2.96 -14.72
N ALA A 201 -1.97 -3.98 -15.24
CA ALA A 201 -1.34 -5.02 -14.43
C ALA A 201 -0.20 -4.43 -13.58
N TYR A 202 0.66 -3.60 -14.18
CA TYR A 202 1.75 -2.93 -13.48
C TYR A 202 1.23 -2.06 -12.32
N SER A 203 0.20 -1.25 -12.54
CA SER A 203 -0.34 -0.38 -11.50
C SER A 203 -0.96 -1.16 -10.34
N PHE A 204 -1.56 -2.30 -10.61
CA PHE A 204 -2.11 -3.18 -9.57
C PHE A 204 -0.99 -3.92 -8.82
N GLN A 205 -0.04 -4.48 -9.55
CA GLN A 205 1.09 -5.21 -8.96
C GLN A 205 1.98 -4.28 -8.14
N SER A 206 2.29 -3.08 -8.65
CA SER A 206 3.07 -2.09 -7.90
C SER A 206 2.38 -1.69 -6.58
N THR A 207 1.05 -1.53 -6.58
CA THR A 207 0.30 -1.24 -5.35
C THR A 207 0.39 -2.39 -4.35
N THR A 208 0.33 -3.63 -4.83
CA THR A 208 0.46 -4.83 -3.98
C THR A 208 1.88 -4.98 -3.44
N ASP A 209 2.89 -4.82 -4.30
CA ASP A 209 4.31 -4.91 -3.94
C ASP A 209 4.73 -3.82 -2.95
N ASP A 210 4.14 -2.63 -3.05
CA ASP A 210 4.36 -1.54 -2.09
C ASP A 210 3.79 -1.84 -0.71
N LEU A 211 2.59 -2.41 -0.64
CA LEU A 211 1.94 -2.70 0.62
C LEU A 211 2.49 -3.95 1.31
N GLN A 212 2.98 -4.93 0.55
CA GLN A 212 3.43 -6.22 1.07
C GLN A 212 4.52 -6.12 2.15
N PRO A 213 5.59 -5.30 2.02
CA PRO A 213 6.59 -5.17 3.07
C PRO A 213 6.03 -4.58 4.37
N VAL A 214 5.09 -3.62 4.27
CA VAL A 214 4.41 -3.04 5.43
C VAL A 214 3.53 -4.09 6.10
N LEU A 215 2.73 -4.81 5.32
CA LEU A 215 1.85 -5.87 5.80
C LEU A 215 2.64 -7.03 6.43
N ASN A 216 3.83 -7.36 5.94
CA ASN A 216 4.68 -8.41 6.51
C ASN A 216 5.38 -7.98 7.81
N LEU A 217 5.70 -6.71 7.96
CA LEU A 217 6.39 -6.22 9.16
C LEU A 217 5.46 -6.14 10.39
N PHE A 218 4.20 -5.78 10.22
CA PHE A 218 3.26 -5.67 11.33
C PHE A 218 3.04 -6.99 12.08
N PRO A 219 2.82 -8.15 11.44
CA PRO A 219 2.76 -9.43 12.12
C PRO A 219 4.00 -9.71 12.96
N ILE A 220 5.20 -9.42 12.45
CA ILE A 220 6.45 -9.59 13.21
C ILE A 220 6.41 -8.79 14.50
N LEU A 221 5.97 -7.54 14.43
CA LEU A 221 5.84 -6.67 15.60
C LEU A 221 4.79 -7.19 16.59
N PHE A 222 3.65 -7.70 16.11
CA PHE A 222 2.63 -8.31 16.96
C PHE A 222 3.11 -9.61 17.60
N PHE A 223 3.86 -10.46 16.89
CA PHE A 223 4.46 -11.67 17.45
C PHE A 223 5.51 -11.35 18.53
N LEU A 224 6.31 -10.31 18.35
CA LEU A 224 7.21 -9.83 19.39
C LEU A 224 6.48 -9.46 20.68
N CYS A 225 5.36 -8.75 20.58
CA CYS A 225 4.49 -8.47 21.72
C CYS A 225 3.89 -9.73 22.32
N ALA A 226 3.41 -10.67 21.51
CA ALA A 226 2.85 -11.93 22.00
C ALA A 226 3.88 -12.75 22.75
N ILE A 227 5.12 -12.83 22.26
CA ILE A 227 6.26 -13.46 22.95
C ILE A 227 6.50 -12.80 24.30
N LEU A 228 6.58 -11.47 24.34
CA LEU A 228 6.81 -10.71 25.57
C LEU A 228 5.71 -10.96 26.60
N LEU A 229 4.45 -10.94 26.17
CA LEU A 229 3.30 -11.26 27.03
C LEU A 229 3.33 -12.71 27.51
N MET A 230 3.65 -13.67 26.63
CA MET A 230 3.71 -15.08 26.98
C MET A 230 4.86 -15.36 27.97
N VAL A 231 6.04 -14.80 27.76
CA VAL A 231 7.17 -14.85 28.67
C VAL A 231 6.78 -14.30 30.05
N SER A 232 6.13 -13.14 30.07
CA SER A 232 5.69 -12.48 31.30
C SER A 232 4.66 -13.32 32.06
N ASN A 233 3.63 -13.82 31.37
CA ASN A 233 2.57 -14.62 31.97
C ASN A 233 3.08 -15.97 32.47
N MET A 234 3.90 -16.66 31.68
CA MET A 234 4.44 -17.96 32.01
C MET A 234 5.42 -17.88 33.20
N SER A 235 6.30 -16.85 33.23
CA SER A 235 7.18 -16.61 34.37
C SER A 235 6.41 -16.49 35.66
N ARG A 236 5.31 -15.75 35.65
CA ARG A 236 4.44 -15.55 36.79
C ARG A 236 3.69 -16.84 37.21
N LEU A 237 3.12 -17.57 36.25
CA LEU A 237 2.39 -18.79 36.50
C LEU A 237 3.29 -19.79 37.23
N ILE A 238 4.52 -19.97 36.78
CA ILE A 238 5.51 -20.87 37.39
C ILE A 238 5.99 -20.32 38.72
N GLU A 239 6.20 -19.01 38.87
CA GLU A 239 6.63 -18.41 40.13
C GLU A 239 5.58 -18.55 41.24
N ASN A 240 4.30 -18.41 40.91
CA ASN A 240 3.19 -18.64 41.86
C ASN A 240 3.05 -20.10 42.27
N ALA A 241 3.30 -21.04 41.35
CA ALA A 241 3.23 -22.48 41.63
C ALA A 241 4.56 -23.08 42.13
N ARG A 242 5.55 -22.22 42.51
CA ARG A 242 6.90 -22.66 42.84
C ARG A 242 6.96 -23.69 43.97
N GLN A 243 6.13 -23.54 45.02
CA GLN A 243 6.07 -24.48 46.16
C GLN A 243 5.50 -25.83 45.71
N GLU A 244 4.45 -25.81 44.88
CA GLU A 244 3.84 -27.03 44.30
C GLU A 244 4.86 -27.77 43.43
N ILE A 245 5.60 -27.04 42.58
CA ILE A 245 6.69 -27.59 41.75
C ILE A 245 7.76 -28.24 42.64
N GLY A 246 8.17 -27.57 43.72
CA GLY A 246 9.09 -28.11 44.68
C GLY A 246 8.60 -29.42 45.30
N THR A 247 7.31 -29.51 45.65
CA THR A 247 6.66 -30.70 46.19
C THR A 247 6.61 -31.84 45.17
N PHE A 248 6.23 -31.54 43.89
CA PHE A 248 6.24 -32.56 42.84
C PHE A 248 7.65 -33.11 42.56
N LYS A 249 8.66 -32.27 42.57
CA LYS A 249 10.05 -32.70 42.42
C LYS A 249 10.52 -33.54 43.60
N ALA A 250 10.13 -33.18 44.84
CA ALA A 250 10.44 -33.96 46.05
C ALA A 250 9.76 -35.34 46.06
N LEU A 251 8.58 -35.46 45.45
CA LEU A 251 7.86 -36.71 45.24
C LEU A 251 8.40 -37.55 44.06
N GLY A 252 9.45 -37.08 43.35
CA GLY A 252 10.12 -37.83 42.29
C GLY A 252 9.57 -37.62 40.89
N TYR A 253 8.71 -36.61 40.65
CA TYR A 253 8.28 -36.26 39.29
C TYR A 253 9.42 -35.71 38.49
N TYR A 254 9.54 -36.17 37.23
CA TYR A 254 10.57 -35.65 36.28
C TYR A 254 10.28 -34.24 35.85
N ASP A 255 11.32 -33.47 35.66
CA ASP A 255 11.23 -32.09 35.12
C ASP A 255 10.49 -32.02 33.79
N THR A 256 10.60 -33.05 32.96
CA THR A 256 9.87 -33.15 31.66
C THR A 256 8.37 -33.27 31.84
N THR A 257 7.89 -33.96 32.87
CA THR A 257 6.46 -34.11 33.17
C THR A 257 5.88 -32.78 33.66
N ILE A 258 6.61 -32.08 34.53
CA ILE A 258 6.20 -30.78 35.05
C ILE A 258 6.25 -29.74 33.89
N LEU A 259 7.29 -29.78 33.03
CA LEU A 259 7.38 -28.96 31.84
C LEU A 259 6.19 -29.17 30.90
N GLY A 260 5.80 -30.45 30.67
CA GLY A 260 4.66 -30.80 29.83
C GLY A 260 3.34 -30.17 30.30
N TYR A 261 3.13 -30.10 31.61
CA TYR A 261 1.93 -29.46 32.19
C TYR A 261 1.87 -27.95 31.84
N TYR A 262 2.97 -27.23 31.98
CA TYR A 262 3.03 -25.77 31.61
C TYR A 262 2.96 -25.55 30.12
N LEU A 263 3.56 -26.44 29.31
CA LEU A 263 3.43 -26.38 27.86
C LEU A 263 2.01 -26.61 27.38
N LEU A 264 1.26 -27.50 28.05
CA LEU A 264 -0.16 -27.73 27.76
C LEU A 264 -0.97 -26.43 27.89
N HIS A 265 -0.65 -25.60 28.87
CA HIS A 265 -1.28 -24.27 28.99
C HIS A 265 -1.02 -23.40 27.76
N ALA A 266 0.23 -23.34 27.26
CA ALA A 266 0.56 -22.62 26.05
C ALA A 266 -0.14 -23.19 24.81
N VAL A 267 -0.26 -24.52 24.70
CA VAL A 267 -0.99 -25.20 23.63
C VAL A 267 -2.47 -24.83 23.65
N VAL A 268 -3.12 -24.81 24.82
CA VAL A 268 -4.51 -24.38 24.95
C VAL A 268 -4.71 -22.95 24.52
N VAL A 269 -3.78 -22.04 24.88
CA VAL A 269 -3.83 -20.64 24.44
C VAL A 269 -3.78 -20.53 22.91
N VAL A 270 -2.91 -21.32 22.26
CA VAL A 270 -2.82 -21.34 20.78
C VAL A 270 -4.08 -21.93 20.16
N LEU A 271 -4.58 -23.07 20.66
CA LEU A 271 -5.76 -23.76 20.12
C LEU A 271 -7.05 -22.95 20.26
N VAL A 272 -7.16 -22.11 21.27
CA VAL A 272 -8.32 -21.22 21.45
C VAL A 272 -8.09 -19.88 20.74
N GLY A 273 -6.90 -19.31 20.88
CA GLY A 273 -6.58 -17.99 20.34
C GLY A 273 -6.53 -17.95 18.82
N PHE A 274 -5.97 -18.98 18.18
CA PHE A 274 -5.85 -19.00 16.73
C PHE A 274 -7.22 -19.01 16.01
N PRO A 275 -8.19 -19.88 16.33
CA PRO A 275 -9.52 -19.80 15.71
C PRO A 275 -10.24 -18.48 15.97
N LEU A 276 -10.11 -17.90 17.17
CA LEU A 276 -10.67 -16.58 17.48
C LEU A 276 -10.02 -15.47 16.63
N GLY A 277 -8.74 -15.60 16.33
CA GLY A 277 -8.03 -14.69 15.44
C GLY A 277 -8.44 -14.83 13.96
N VAL A 278 -8.79 -16.05 13.52
CA VAL A 278 -9.23 -16.33 12.14
C VAL A 278 -10.65 -15.80 11.87
N LEU A 279 -11.53 -15.76 12.88
CA LEU A 279 -12.92 -15.31 12.73
C LEU A 279 -13.06 -13.91 12.06
N PRO A 280 -12.33 -12.87 12.49
CA PRO A 280 -12.46 -11.53 11.89
C PRO A 280 -11.73 -11.37 10.55
N THR A 281 -10.98 -12.36 10.05
CA THR A 281 -10.19 -12.20 8.82
C THR A 281 -11.07 -11.97 7.58
N ARG A 282 -12.19 -12.68 7.46
CA ARG A 282 -13.12 -12.53 6.32
C ARG A 282 -13.71 -11.12 6.20
N PRO A 283 -14.37 -10.57 7.23
CA PRO A 283 -14.91 -9.22 7.14
C PRO A 283 -13.81 -8.17 6.95
N LEU A 284 -12.62 -8.40 7.54
CA LEU A 284 -11.49 -7.48 7.40
C LEU A 284 -10.91 -7.51 5.97
N ILE A 285 -10.71 -8.70 5.39
CA ILE A 285 -10.25 -8.83 4.01
C ILE A 285 -11.26 -8.17 3.06
N ARG A 286 -12.56 -8.41 3.24
CA ARG A 286 -13.59 -7.75 2.43
C ARG A 286 -13.49 -6.23 2.53
N LEU A 287 -13.41 -5.68 3.75
CA LEU A 287 -13.27 -4.24 3.96
C LEU A 287 -12.04 -3.68 3.23
N ILE A 288 -10.90 -4.36 3.29
CA ILE A 288 -9.66 -3.93 2.62
C ILE A 288 -9.83 -4.01 1.10
N VAL A 289 -10.34 -5.14 0.59
CA VAL A 289 -10.50 -5.35 -0.86
C VAL A 289 -11.56 -4.43 -1.42
N ASP A 290 -12.70 -4.24 -0.75
CA ASP A 290 -13.74 -3.29 -1.19
C ASP A 290 -13.19 -1.86 -1.29
N THR A 291 -12.30 -1.47 -0.38
CA THR A 291 -11.67 -0.15 -0.43
C THR A 291 -10.58 -0.06 -1.52
N LEU A 292 -9.81 -1.11 -1.72
CA LEU A 292 -8.84 -1.18 -2.83
C LEU A 292 -9.56 -1.25 -4.18
N ALA A 293 -10.73 -1.87 -4.22
CA ALA A 293 -11.55 -2.00 -5.41
C ALA A 293 -12.27 -0.70 -5.82
N THR A 294 -12.40 0.29 -4.93
CA THR A 294 -13.00 1.60 -5.27
C THR A 294 -12.26 2.36 -6.38
N GLY A 295 -11.04 1.98 -6.72
CA GLY A 295 -10.29 2.51 -7.88
C GLY A 295 -10.06 1.47 -8.99
N CYS A 296 -10.67 0.28 -8.89
CA CYS A 296 -10.48 -0.82 -9.83
C CYS A 296 -11.84 -1.39 -10.23
N ASP A 297 -12.05 -1.55 -11.53
CA ASP A 297 -13.27 -2.15 -12.08
C ASP A 297 -13.25 -3.68 -11.96
N LEU A 298 -13.28 -4.19 -10.71
CA LEU A 298 -13.29 -5.61 -10.42
C LEU A 298 -14.71 -6.17 -10.41
N PRO A 299 -14.96 -7.35 -11.02
CA PRO A 299 -16.24 -8.05 -10.87
C PRO A 299 -16.42 -8.54 -9.44
N ALA A 300 -17.60 -9.09 -9.12
CA ALA A 300 -17.83 -9.72 -7.82
C ALA A 300 -16.77 -10.79 -7.55
N TYR A 301 -15.87 -10.51 -6.62
CA TYR A 301 -14.78 -11.40 -6.26
C TYR A 301 -15.17 -12.34 -5.13
N THR A 302 -14.65 -13.55 -5.17
CA THR A 302 -14.73 -14.50 -4.08
C THR A 302 -13.38 -14.55 -3.38
N VAL A 303 -13.35 -14.26 -2.08
CA VAL A 303 -12.12 -14.46 -1.29
C VAL A 303 -11.85 -15.95 -1.19
N ALA A 304 -10.90 -16.43 -1.98
CA ALA A 304 -10.45 -17.81 -1.90
C ALA A 304 -9.83 -18.09 -0.52
N HIS A 305 -10.01 -19.32 -0.03
CA HIS A 305 -9.42 -19.74 1.23
C HIS A 305 -8.01 -20.26 0.94
N ASP A 306 -7.02 -19.49 1.32
CA ASP A 306 -5.66 -19.95 1.30
C ASP A 306 -5.33 -20.67 2.61
N TYR A 307 -5.53 -21.99 2.60
CA TYR A 307 -5.23 -22.83 3.76
C TYR A 307 -3.73 -22.92 4.05
N SER A 308 -2.86 -22.65 3.08
CA SER A 308 -1.41 -22.65 3.26
C SER A 308 -0.98 -21.48 4.14
N SER A 309 -1.45 -20.27 3.88
CA SER A 309 -1.20 -19.10 4.73
C SER A 309 -1.76 -19.27 6.14
N TRP A 310 -2.89 -19.95 6.30
CA TRP A 310 -3.41 -20.25 7.63
C TRP A 310 -2.54 -21.26 8.37
N ALA A 311 -2.03 -22.28 7.69
CA ALA A 311 -1.12 -23.25 8.28
C ALA A 311 0.20 -22.59 8.69
N GLU A 312 0.77 -21.72 7.85
CA GLU A 312 1.96 -20.93 8.18
C GLU A 312 1.74 -20.04 9.42
N ALA A 313 0.63 -19.28 9.46
CA ALA A 313 0.28 -18.44 10.59
C ALA A 313 0.09 -19.24 11.87
N PHE A 314 -0.51 -20.44 11.77
CA PHE A 314 -0.65 -21.36 12.91
C PHE A 314 0.71 -21.83 13.43
N VAL A 315 1.59 -22.26 12.52
CA VAL A 315 2.92 -22.74 12.89
C VAL A 315 3.74 -21.62 13.55
N ILE A 316 3.74 -20.43 12.99
CA ILE A 316 4.45 -19.27 13.56
C ILE A 316 3.89 -18.94 14.95
N THR A 317 2.56 -18.88 15.11
CA THR A 317 1.90 -18.63 16.39
C THR A 317 2.26 -19.70 17.42
N ALA A 318 2.21 -20.98 17.05
CA ALA A 318 2.58 -22.10 17.91
C ALA A 318 4.05 -22.03 18.34
N VAL A 319 4.96 -21.79 17.41
CA VAL A 319 6.40 -21.66 17.70
C VAL A 319 6.65 -20.49 18.64
N CYS A 320 6.05 -19.33 18.40
CA CYS A 320 6.21 -18.15 19.26
C CYS A 320 5.67 -18.38 20.67
N CYS A 321 4.46 -18.93 20.82
CA CYS A 321 3.83 -19.11 22.12
C CYS A 321 4.41 -20.30 22.89
N ILE A 322 4.52 -21.47 22.24
CA ILE A 322 5.03 -22.68 22.90
C ILE A 322 6.54 -22.58 23.14
N GLY A 323 7.29 -22.03 22.17
CA GLY A 323 8.72 -21.83 22.28
C GLY A 323 9.09 -20.88 23.41
N SER A 324 8.38 -19.74 23.55
CA SER A 324 8.59 -18.80 24.66
C SER A 324 8.23 -19.41 26.00
N ALA A 325 7.12 -20.16 26.08
CA ALA A 325 6.72 -20.88 27.29
C ALA A 325 7.75 -21.95 27.69
N TRP A 326 8.24 -22.72 26.71
CA TRP A 326 9.28 -23.72 26.92
C TRP A 326 10.57 -23.11 27.46
N TRP A 327 11.01 -22.01 26.84
CA TRP A 327 12.24 -21.34 27.27
C TRP A 327 12.16 -20.87 28.72
N VAL A 328 11.07 -20.23 29.11
CA VAL A 328 10.85 -19.75 30.48
C VAL A 328 10.71 -20.91 31.47
N ALA A 329 9.87 -21.89 31.17
CA ALA A 329 9.62 -23.02 32.04
C ALA A 329 10.92 -23.83 32.29
N ARG A 330 11.69 -24.10 31.24
CA ARG A 330 12.97 -24.78 31.34
C ARG A 330 13.99 -24.01 32.20
N ALA A 331 14.02 -22.69 32.08
CA ALA A 331 14.94 -21.85 32.88
C ALA A 331 14.60 -21.91 34.37
N MET A 332 13.32 -21.89 34.73
CA MET A 332 12.85 -21.90 36.12
C MET A 332 12.87 -23.31 36.75
N LEU A 333 12.66 -24.37 35.97
CA LEU A 333 12.71 -25.76 36.48
C LEU A 333 14.16 -26.22 36.80
N LYS A 334 15.19 -25.48 36.54
CA LYS A 334 16.58 -25.79 36.95
C LYS A 334 16.81 -25.62 38.44
N GLU A 335 15.91 -24.94 39.20
CA GLU A 335 16.03 -24.76 40.63
C GLU A 335 15.85 -26.10 41.37
N ARG A 336 16.61 -26.30 42.50
CA ARG A 336 16.56 -27.51 43.30
C ARG A 336 15.25 -27.57 44.10
N PRO A 337 14.68 -28.77 44.38
CA PRO A 337 13.43 -28.92 45.17
C PRO A 337 13.42 -28.15 46.46
N ALA A 338 14.50 -28.27 47.27
CA ALA A 338 14.66 -27.55 48.51
C ALA A 338 14.69 -26.03 48.42
N GLU A 339 15.17 -25.50 47.29
CA GLU A 339 15.17 -24.07 47.00
C GLU A 339 13.78 -23.58 46.56
N CYS A 340 13.03 -24.42 45.86
CA CYS A 340 11.66 -24.11 45.43
C CYS A 340 10.69 -24.03 46.62
N MET A 341 10.90 -24.86 47.67
CA MET A 341 10.07 -24.89 48.87
C MET A 341 10.36 -23.74 49.85
N ARG A 342 11.52 -23.06 49.71
CA ARG A 342 11.84 -21.93 50.56
C ARG A 342 11.30 -20.63 49.95
N PRO A 343 10.72 -19.73 50.78
CA PRO A 343 10.36 -18.41 50.30
C PRO A 343 11.65 -17.69 49.80
N LYS A 344 11.55 -17.04 48.65
CA LYS A 344 12.68 -16.25 48.12
C LYS A 344 13.10 -15.19 49.10
N PRO A 345 14.41 -15.11 49.43
CA PRO A 345 14.90 -14.04 50.28
C PRO A 345 14.60 -12.70 49.67
N PRO A 346 14.31 -11.65 50.44
CA PRO A 346 14.03 -10.32 49.93
C PRO A 346 15.19 -9.84 49.06
N LYS A 347 14.87 -9.40 47.85
CA LYS A 347 15.86 -8.82 46.93
C LYS A 347 16.55 -7.65 47.60
N SER A 348 17.87 -7.62 47.47
CA SER A 348 18.87 -6.73 48.08
C SER A 348 18.34 -5.39 48.68
N THR A 349 18.80 -5.08 49.89
CA THR A 349 18.55 -3.82 50.61
C THR A 349 19.45 -2.64 50.18
N LYS A 350 20.12 -2.72 49.01
CA LYS A 350 21.01 -1.66 48.51
C LYS A 350 20.20 -0.38 48.25
N PRO A 351 20.76 0.80 48.64
CA PRO A 351 20.10 2.07 48.35
C PRO A 351 19.95 2.30 46.87
N VAL A 352 18.87 2.99 46.48
CA VAL A 352 18.59 3.32 45.10
C VAL A 352 19.44 4.53 44.69
N PHE A 353 19.88 4.57 43.43
CA PHE A 353 20.72 5.66 42.88
C PHE A 353 20.22 7.08 43.22
N LEU A 354 18.90 7.30 43.20
CA LEU A 354 18.29 8.59 43.56
C LEU A 354 18.41 8.92 45.04
N GLU A 355 18.62 7.97 45.93
CA GLU A 355 18.89 8.22 47.35
C GLU A 355 20.28 8.88 47.58
N GLY A 356 21.19 8.70 46.63
CA GLY A 356 22.50 9.37 46.61
C GLY A 356 22.46 10.86 46.26
N ILE A 357 21.29 11.41 45.92
CA ILE A 357 21.08 12.85 45.62
C ILE A 357 20.24 13.45 46.75
N PRO A 358 20.86 13.92 47.89
CA PRO A 358 20.11 14.33 49.08
C PRO A 358 19.13 15.49 48.82
N ALA A 359 19.55 16.44 47.97
CA ALA A 359 18.75 17.63 47.67
C ALA A 359 17.39 17.31 46.97
N LEU A 360 17.35 16.27 46.14
CA LEU A 360 16.12 15.80 45.47
C LEU A 360 15.33 14.88 46.38
N TRP A 361 16.00 13.96 47.07
CA TRP A 361 15.37 12.97 47.93
C TRP A 361 14.61 13.55 49.10
N GLN A 362 15.16 14.60 49.74
CA GLN A 362 14.51 15.26 50.88
C GLN A 362 13.21 15.97 50.54
N ARG A 363 13.07 16.46 49.29
CA ARG A 363 11.88 17.17 48.83
C ARG A 363 10.70 16.24 48.44
N LEU A 364 10.96 14.94 48.33
CA LEU A 364 9.93 13.96 47.93
C LEU A 364 9.05 13.58 49.12
N SER A 365 7.73 13.44 48.89
CA SER A 365 6.77 12.91 49.86
C SER A 365 7.04 11.42 50.11
N PHE A 366 6.50 10.89 51.22
CA PHE A 366 6.62 9.45 51.56
C PHE A 366 6.14 8.58 50.40
N ASN A 367 4.96 8.89 49.83
CA ASN A 367 4.39 8.13 48.70
C ASN A 367 5.33 8.09 47.49
N GLN A 368 5.92 9.23 47.13
CA GLN A 368 6.88 9.30 46.02
C GLN A 368 8.15 8.50 46.30
N LYS A 369 8.68 8.59 47.52
CA LYS A 369 9.84 7.79 47.93
C LYS A 369 9.57 6.31 47.86
N TYR A 370 8.39 5.88 48.33
CA TYR A 370 7.96 4.49 48.29
C TYR A 370 7.85 3.98 46.82
N ILE A 371 7.15 4.71 45.95
CA ILE A 371 6.97 4.35 44.55
C ILE A 371 8.35 4.23 43.87
N ILE A 372 9.20 5.25 43.98
CA ILE A 372 10.53 5.27 43.32
C ILE A 372 11.37 4.09 43.81
N ARG A 373 11.38 3.85 45.13
CA ARG A 373 12.15 2.74 45.73
C ARG A 373 11.63 1.38 45.25
N ASN A 374 10.31 1.19 45.22
CA ASN A 374 9.66 -0.06 44.76
C ASN A 374 9.91 -0.31 43.29
N THR A 375 9.74 0.72 42.45
CA THR A 375 9.95 0.69 40.99
C THR A 375 11.42 0.35 40.65
N LEU A 376 12.36 1.07 41.17
CA LEU A 376 13.79 0.91 40.84
C LEU A 376 14.42 -0.34 41.46
N ARG A 377 13.85 -0.90 42.51
CA ARG A 377 14.27 -2.17 43.08
C ARG A 377 13.90 -3.38 42.22
N ASN A 378 12.79 -3.30 41.52
CA ASN A 378 12.31 -4.35 40.61
C ASN A 378 12.60 -4.00 39.13
N LYS A 379 13.90 -3.83 38.80
CA LYS A 379 14.37 -3.36 37.48
C LYS A 379 13.82 -4.19 36.30
N ALA A 380 13.78 -5.51 36.45
CA ALA A 380 13.28 -6.39 35.38
C ALA A 380 11.80 -6.09 35.05
N ARG A 381 10.95 -5.98 36.09
CA ARG A 381 9.54 -5.63 35.93
C ARG A 381 9.36 -4.23 35.31
N MET A 382 10.07 -3.25 35.88
CA MET A 382 10.05 -1.87 35.35
C MET A 382 10.42 -1.84 33.88
N LEU A 383 11.50 -2.53 33.50
CA LEU A 383 11.97 -2.58 32.11
C LEU A 383 10.94 -3.23 31.18
N THR A 384 10.38 -4.38 31.59
CA THR A 384 9.36 -5.10 30.81
C THR A 384 8.12 -4.22 30.59
N CYS A 385 7.65 -3.53 31.64
CA CYS A 385 6.49 -2.65 31.54
C CYS A 385 6.78 -1.46 30.62
N ILE A 386 7.91 -0.76 30.82
CA ILE A 386 8.28 0.41 30.01
C ILE A 386 8.50 0.00 28.55
N VAL A 387 9.22 -1.09 28.27
CA VAL A 387 9.47 -1.59 26.91
C VAL A 387 8.15 -2.01 26.23
N GLY A 388 7.27 -2.71 26.93
CA GLY A 388 5.97 -3.10 26.41
C GLY A 388 5.11 -1.88 26.01
N ILE A 389 5.02 -0.88 26.89
CA ILE A 389 4.28 0.37 26.60
C ILE A 389 4.98 1.18 25.49
N ALA A 390 6.31 1.26 25.52
CA ALA A 390 7.08 1.96 24.48
C ALA A 390 6.87 1.35 23.10
N PHE A 391 6.82 0.03 23.04
CA PHE A 391 6.55 -0.68 21.80
C PHE A 391 5.14 -0.40 21.25
N CYS A 392 4.12 -0.44 22.10
CA CYS A 392 2.76 -0.07 21.72
C CYS A 392 2.66 1.38 21.26
N MET A 393 3.29 2.29 22.00
CA MET A 393 3.38 3.70 21.64
C MET A 393 4.07 3.91 20.28
N ALA A 394 5.16 3.17 20.02
CA ALA A 394 5.88 3.22 18.75
C ALA A 394 5.00 2.80 17.57
N LEU A 395 4.17 1.77 17.73
CA LEU A 395 3.21 1.34 16.71
C LEU A 395 2.15 2.41 16.42
N VAL A 396 1.59 3.01 17.46
CA VAL A 396 0.58 4.08 17.30
C VAL A 396 1.20 5.30 16.61
N VAL A 397 2.40 5.73 17.01
CA VAL A 397 3.12 6.84 16.36
C VAL A 397 3.43 6.52 14.91
N ALA A 398 3.86 5.30 14.61
CA ALA A 398 4.18 4.89 13.23
C ALA A 398 2.94 4.88 12.33
N ALA A 399 1.80 4.43 12.85
CA ALA A 399 0.54 4.43 12.12
C ALA A 399 0.03 5.87 11.82
N PHE A 400 0.08 6.77 12.81
CA PHE A 400 -0.22 8.18 12.57
C PHE A 400 0.80 8.86 11.66
N GLY A 401 2.08 8.49 11.78
CA GLY A 401 3.15 9.01 10.93
C GLY A 401 2.99 8.61 9.46
N LEU A 402 2.58 7.37 9.20
CA LEU A 402 2.27 6.89 7.85
C LEU A 402 1.06 7.65 7.27
N ARG A 403 -0.01 7.78 8.06
CA ARG A 403 -1.19 8.58 7.67
C ARG A 403 -0.81 10.02 7.30
N ASP A 404 -0.01 10.67 8.13
CA ASP A 404 0.41 12.06 7.89
C ASP A 404 1.30 12.18 6.65
N ALA A 405 2.14 11.18 6.37
CA ALA A 405 2.95 11.13 5.16
C ALA A 405 2.08 11.03 3.90
N VAL A 406 1.04 10.17 3.91
CA VAL A 406 0.06 10.05 2.81
C VAL A 406 -0.69 11.36 2.61
N ILE A 407 -1.25 11.96 3.67
CA ILE A 407 -1.96 13.24 3.59
C ILE A 407 -1.05 14.34 3.03
N ARG A 408 0.20 14.41 3.49
CA ARG A 408 1.14 15.40 2.98
C ARG A 408 1.46 15.20 1.49
N TYR A 409 1.55 13.96 1.05
CA TYR A 409 1.74 13.67 -0.37
C TYR A 409 0.54 14.11 -1.20
N THR A 410 -0.67 13.80 -0.75
CA THR A 410 -1.91 14.28 -1.39
C THR A 410 -1.94 15.80 -1.44
N ASP A 411 -1.67 16.49 -0.33
CA ASP A 411 -1.62 17.95 -0.27
C ASP A 411 -0.55 18.51 -1.24
N ALA A 412 0.60 17.85 -1.37
CA ALA A 412 1.67 18.26 -2.27
C ALA A 412 1.28 18.10 -3.75
N LEU A 413 0.62 17.00 -4.10
CA LEU A 413 0.09 16.78 -5.46
C LEU A 413 -0.96 17.84 -5.84
N THR A 414 -1.92 18.06 -4.95
CA THR A 414 -3.10 18.89 -5.26
C THR A 414 -2.82 20.38 -5.23
N SER A 415 -2.06 20.86 -4.24
CA SER A 415 -1.89 22.30 -4.01
C SER A 415 -0.56 22.85 -4.54
N ASN A 416 0.44 22.01 -4.73
CA ASN A 416 1.78 22.46 -5.04
C ASN A 416 2.26 22.01 -6.43
N GLN A 417 2.15 20.72 -6.76
CA GLN A 417 2.60 20.17 -8.04
C GLN A 417 1.74 20.66 -9.22
N ASN A 418 0.40 20.56 -9.08
CA ASN A 418 -0.57 20.85 -10.12
C ASN A 418 -1.05 22.31 -10.00
N ARG A 419 -0.41 23.21 -10.72
CA ARG A 419 -0.69 24.67 -10.72
C ARG A 419 -1.48 25.14 -11.93
N TYR A 420 -1.85 24.21 -12.80
CA TYR A 420 -2.73 24.43 -13.94
C TYR A 420 -4.20 24.39 -13.51
N ASP A 421 -5.10 24.85 -14.38
CA ASP A 421 -6.54 24.72 -14.20
C ASP A 421 -7.11 23.59 -15.06
N LEU A 422 -6.53 23.39 -16.26
CA LEU A 422 -6.89 22.34 -17.21
C LEU A 422 -5.64 21.59 -17.69
N ILE A 423 -5.76 20.29 -17.86
CA ILE A 423 -4.81 19.44 -18.56
C ILE A 423 -5.46 18.91 -19.84
N ALA A 424 -4.78 18.99 -20.96
CA ALA A 424 -5.26 18.44 -22.22
C ALA A 424 -4.26 17.43 -22.78
N SER A 425 -4.79 16.28 -23.19
CA SER A 425 -4.05 15.27 -23.95
C SER A 425 -4.05 15.65 -25.42
N LEU A 426 -2.90 15.55 -26.04
CA LEU A 426 -2.73 15.92 -27.46
C LEU A 426 -2.52 14.67 -28.31
N ASN A 427 -3.09 14.66 -29.52
CA ASN A 427 -2.92 13.58 -30.48
C ASN A 427 -1.44 13.35 -30.83
N ARG A 428 -1.08 12.12 -31.14
CA ARG A 428 0.28 11.80 -31.58
C ARG A 428 0.62 12.53 -32.90
N GLY A 429 1.76 13.22 -32.93
CA GLY A 429 2.24 13.90 -34.13
C GLY A 429 1.69 15.31 -34.31
N VAL A 430 1.17 15.94 -33.27
CA VAL A 430 0.73 17.36 -33.33
C VAL A 430 1.85 18.26 -33.76
N GLU A 431 1.59 19.07 -34.81
CA GLU A 431 2.54 20.05 -35.33
C GLU A 431 2.68 21.27 -34.41
N GLU A 432 3.83 21.93 -34.49
CA GLU A 432 4.10 23.14 -33.69
C GLU A 432 3.08 24.25 -33.93
N SER A 433 2.59 24.38 -35.15
CA SER A 433 1.55 25.34 -35.52
C SER A 433 0.20 25.10 -34.81
N GLN A 434 -0.08 23.83 -34.48
CA GLN A 434 -1.34 23.42 -33.85
C GLN A 434 -1.30 23.68 -32.35
N TYR A 435 -0.27 23.17 -31.64
CA TYR A 435 -0.24 23.35 -30.17
C TYR A 435 0.08 24.80 -29.77
N ARG A 436 0.72 25.59 -30.61
CA ARG A 436 0.87 27.04 -30.37
C ARG A 436 -0.47 27.77 -30.35
N ARG A 437 -1.50 27.31 -31.06
CA ARG A 437 -2.84 27.88 -30.96
C ARG A 437 -3.39 27.85 -29.55
N LEU A 438 -3.05 26.81 -28.76
CA LEU A 438 -3.42 26.74 -27.34
C LEU A 438 -2.69 27.80 -26.50
N ALA A 439 -1.42 28.02 -26.78
CA ALA A 439 -0.64 29.06 -26.11
C ALA A 439 -1.09 30.47 -26.46
N ASP A 440 -1.53 30.69 -27.72
CA ASP A 440 -2.00 31.96 -28.22
C ASP A 440 -3.51 32.20 -27.97
N SER A 441 -4.19 31.27 -27.34
CA SER A 441 -5.63 31.37 -27.00
C SER A 441 -5.90 32.56 -26.08
N PRO A 442 -6.91 33.42 -26.38
CA PRO A 442 -7.27 34.55 -25.52
C PRO A 442 -7.81 34.07 -24.13
N HIS A 443 -8.19 32.81 -24.01
CA HIS A 443 -8.70 32.20 -22.77
C HIS A 443 -7.60 31.50 -21.96
N ALA A 444 -6.41 31.25 -22.55
CA ALA A 444 -5.26 30.67 -21.85
C ALA A 444 -4.31 31.77 -21.35
N ALA A 445 -4.25 31.99 -20.05
CA ALA A 445 -3.33 32.93 -19.45
C ALA A 445 -1.86 32.45 -19.52
N GLN A 446 -1.67 31.12 -19.44
CA GLN A 446 -0.38 30.44 -19.53
C GLN A 446 -0.59 29.04 -20.08
N ALA A 447 0.31 28.57 -20.93
CA ALA A 447 0.33 27.20 -21.44
C ALA A 447 1.74 26.62 -21.33
N GLU A 448 1.86 25.37 -20.88
CA GLU A 448 3.09 24.60 -20.86
C GLU A 448 2.85 23.25 -21.54
N PHE A 449 3.87 22.76 -22.23
CA PHE A 449 3.76 21.52 -23.00
C PHE A 449 4.79 20.50 -22.52
N GLU A 450 4.36 19.27 -22.36
CA GLU A 450 5.22 18.14 -22.03
C GLU A 450 5.09 17.04 -23.07
N MET A 451 6.19 16.36 -23.33
CA MET A 451 6.22 15.15 -24.14
C MET A 451 6.65 13.98 -23.24
N THR A 452 5.77 13.02 -23.04
CA THR A 452 6.11 11.79 -22.31
C THR A 452 6.24 10.63 -23.29
N THR A 453 7.35 9.90 -23.18
CA THR A 453 7.64 8.74 -24.02
C THR A 453 8.22 7.60 -23.18
N ALA A 454 7.93 6.36 -23.57
CA ALA A 454 8.60 5.20 -23.00
C ALA A 454 10.05 5.14 -23.49
N CYS A 455 10.96 4.92 -22.56
CA CYS A 455 12.39 4.91 -22.85
C CYS A 455 13.05 3.71 -22.16
N TRP A 456 13.97 3.05 -22.89
CA TRP A 456 14.86 2.06 -22.31
C TRP A 456 16.13 2.74 -21.81
N PHE A 457 16.46 2.48 -20.55
CA PHE A 457 17.65 3.00 -19.87
C PHE A 457 18.68 1.88 -19.73
N TYR A 458 19.87 2.09 -20.28
CA TYR A 458 20.96 1.13 -20.22
C TYR A 458 22.13 1.68 -19.40
N SER A 459 22.65 0.86 -18.50
CA SER A 459 23.90 1.14 -17.77
C SER A 459 24.69 -0.18 -17.66
N GLY A 460 25.81 -0.26 -18.37
CA GLY A 460 26.61 -1.49 -18.41
C GLY A 460 25.80 -2.71 -18.90
N ARG A 461 25.48 -3.63 -18.00
CA ARG A 461 24.65 -4.81 -18.28
C ARG A 461 23.20 -4.68 -17.81
N GLN A 462 22.90 -3.60 -17.08
CA GLN A 462 21.56 -3.37 -16.53
C GLN A 462 20.69 -2.66 -17.56
N LEU A 463 19.43 -3.07 -17.61
CA LEU A 463 18.40 -2.51 -18.47
C LEU A 463 17.11 -2.33 -17.66
N THR A 464 16.50 -1.16 -17.76
CA THR A 464 15.15 -0.94 -17.25
C THR A 464 14.36 -0.05 -18.19
N THR A 465 13.04 -0.10 -18.06
CA THR A 465 12.13 0.76 -18.82
C THR A 465 11.49 1.76 -17.87
N ALA A 466 11.49 3.02 -18.23
CA ALA A 466 10.80 4.07 -17.49
C ALA A 466 10.23 5.12 -18.44
N ALA A 467 9.26 5.90 -17.95
CA ALA A 467 8.79 7.07 -18.67
C ALA A 467 9.84 8.17 -18.65
N LEU A 468 10.13 8.73 -19.82
CA LEU A 468 10.96 9.93 -19.97
C LEU A 468 10.05 11.11 -20.33
N THR A 469 10.02 12.12 -19.48
CA THR A 469 9.26 13.34 -19.68
C THR A 469 10.21 14.47 -20.14
N VAL A 470 9.94 15.02 -21.31
CA VAL A 470 10.60 16.22 -21.85
C VAL A 470 9.71 17.41 -21.48
N ALA A 471 10.17 18.20 -20.53
CA ALA A 471 9.44 19.37 -20.04
C ALA A 471 10.14 20.68 -20.42
N GLU A 472 9.47 21.81 -20.23
CA GLU A 472 10.07 23.12 -20.36
C GLU A 472 11.31 23.26 -19.46
N ASP A 473 12.25 24.11 -19.80
CA ASP A 473 13.51 24.28 -19.06
C ASP A 473 13.27 24.69 -17.59
N THR A 474 12.15 25.39 -17.33
CA THR A 474 11.69 25.74 -15.98
C THR A 474 10.18 25.54 -15.90
N PRO A 475 9.72 24.31 -15.63
CA PRO A 475 8.28 24.02 -15.54
C PRO A 475 7.64 24.78 -14.37
N ALA A 476 6.55 25.48 -14.62
CA ALA A 476 5.86 26.34 -13.65
C ALA A 476 4.40 25.92 -13.40
N LEU A 477 3.72 25.31 -14.37
CA LEU A 477 2.34 24.85 -14.26
C LEU A 477 2.25 23.42 -13.67
N ARG A 478 3.21 22.55 -14.03
CA ARG A 478 3.37 21.25 -13.39
C ARG A 478 4.81 21.09 -12.91
N LEU A 479 5.01 21.02 -11.60
CA LEU A 479 6.33 20.80 -11.04
C LEU A 479 6.71 19.32 -11.13
N TYR A 480 7.96 19.01 -11.52
CA TYR A 480 8.45 17.62 -11.55
C TYR A 480 8.67 17.06 -10.14
N ASP A 481 8.95 17.89 -9.14
CA ASP A 481 8.98 17.52 -7.72
C ASP A 481 7.74 18.09 -7.00
N PRO A 482 6.84 17.24 -6.48
CA PRO A 482 5.63 17.68 -5.77
C PRO A 482 5.92 18.47 -4.50
N TYR A 483 7.09 18.30 -3.90
CA TYR A 483 7.49 18.99 -2.66
C TYR A 483 8.30 20.26 -2.88
N ALA A 484 8.61 20.57 -4.11
CA ALA A 484 9.36 21.80 -4.43
C ALA A 484 8.59 23.06 -3.98
N PRO A 485 9.25 24.07 -3.40
CA PRO A 485 8.59 25.29 -2.95
C PRO A 485 8.10 26.17 -4.13
N GLY A 486 8.55 25.89 -5.34
CA GLY A 486 8.21 26.62 -6.55
C GLY A 486 8.85 26.03 -7.81
N PRO A 487 8.69 26.70 -8.95
CA PRO A 487 9.34 26.31 -10.18
C PRO A 487 10.84 26.13 -10.01
N GLN A 488 11.37 25.01 -10.46
CA GLN A 488 12.79 24.69 -10.41
C GLN A 488 13.30 24.41 -11.83
N PRO A 489 14.44 25.00 -12.25
CA PRO A 489 15.00 24.70 -13.54
C PRO A 489 15.48 23.25 -13.61
N LEU A 490 15.19 22.61 -14.74
CA LEU A 490 15.78 21.32 -15.09
C LEU A 490 17.27 21.53 -15.44
N PRO A 491 18.12 20.51 -15.25
CA PRO A 491 19.54 20.61 -15.58
C PRO A 491 19.75 20.91 -17.07
N GLU A 492 20.63 21.86 -17.37
CA GLU A 492 21.03 22.18 -18.76
C GLU A 492 21.76 21.00 -19.43
N ARG A 493 22.47 20.20 -18.62
CA ARG A 493 23.19 19.00 -19.07
C ARG A 493 22.84 17.85 -18.17
N GLY A 494 22.22 16.81 -18.73
CA GLY A 494 21.83 15.63 -18.02
C GLY A 494 20.35 15.58 -17.68
N LEU A 495 19.94 14.49 -17.08
CA LEU A 495 18.55 14.23 -16.71
C LEU A 495 18.41 14.16 -15.19
N VAL A 496 17.17 14.36 -14.73
CA VAL A 496 16.73 14.05 -13.36
C VAL A 496 16.14 12.66 -13.41
N LEU A 497 16.63 11.74 -12.55
CA LEU A 497 16.22 10.34 -12.55
C LEU A 497 15.59 9.97 -11.22
N GLU A 498 14.58 9.15 -11.29
CA GLU A 498 13.96 8.53 -10.12
C GLU A 498 14.96 7.63 -9.37
N GLU A 499 14.95 7.70 -8.03
CA GLU A 499 15.85 6.94 -7.15
C GLU A 499 15.74 5.41 -7.37
N ASN A 500 14.53 4.88 -7.61
CA ASN A 500 14.33 3.44 -7.85
C ASN A 500 14.94 2.98 -9.18
N THR A 501 14.73 3.76 -10.24
CA THR A 501 15.34 3.52 -11.55
C THR A 501 16.87 3.57 -11.47
N ALA A 502 17.42 4.55 -10.74
CA ALA A 502 18.86 4.67 -10.51
C ALA A 502 19.43 3.45 -9.75
N LYS A 503 18.74 2.96 -8.73
CA LYS A 503 19.14 1.75 -7.98
C LYS A 503 19.10 0.50 -8.83
N THR A 504 18.08 0.34 -9.67
CA THR A 504 17.94 -0.80 -10.59
C THR A 504 19.08 -0.82 -11.61
N LEU A 505 19.51 0.35 -12.06
CA LEU A 505 20.61 0.50 -13.01
C LEU A 505 22.00 0.53 -12.34
N GLU A 506 22.05 0.52 -11.01
CA GLU A 506 23.28 0.65 -10.20
C GLU A 506 24.13 1.87 -10.54
N ILE A 507 23.46 3.03 -10.76
CA ILE A 507 24.10 4.29 -11.16
C ILE A 507 23.98 5.36 -10.08
N SER A 508 24.92 6.31 -10.13
CA SER A 508 25.02 7.47 -9.24
C SER A 508 24.95 8.79 -10.02
N GLU A 509 24.77 9.90 -9.30
CA GLU A 509 24.86 11.22 -9.93
C GLU A 509 26.22 11.43 -10.60
N GLY A 510 26.21 11.91 -11.83
CA GLY A 510 27.38 12.09 -12.67
C GLY A 510 27.67 10.94 -13.64
N ASP A 511 27.09 9.76 -13.42
CA ASP A 511 27.22 8.62 -14.34
C ASP A 511 26.46 8.88 -15.65
N VAL A 512 26.85 8.17 -16.71
CA VAL A 512 26.19 8.27 -18.01
C VAL A 512 25.25 7.09 -18.21
N VAL A 513 23.99 7.39 -18.49
CA VAL A 513 22.97 6.43 -18.90
C VAL A 513 22.74 6.56 -20.42
N TYR A 514 22.53 5.40 -21.06
CA TYR A 514 22.22 5.36 -22.49
C TYR A 514 20.73 5.18 -22.69
N LEU A 515 20.12 6.14 -23.42
CA LEU A 515 18.69 6.14 -23.71
C LEU A 515 18.44 5.53 -25.08
N ARG A 516 17.41 4.67 -25.19
CA ARG A 516 16.88 4.17 -26.46
C ARG A 516 15.38 4.37 -26.52
N PHE A 517 14.90 4.83 -27.65
CA PHE A 517 13.48 5.11 -27.89
C PHE A 517 12.86 4.04 -28.80
N SER A 518 11.56 3.85 -28.70
CA SER A 518 10.81 2.94 -29.58
C SER A 518 10.99 3.35 -31.05
N GLY A 519 11.23 2.39 -31.92
CA GLY A 519 11.48 2.65 -33.35
C GLY A 519 12.87 3.21 -33.69
N ASN A 520 13.77 3.35 -32.70
CA ASN A 520 15.13 3.83 -32.92
C ASN A 520 16.15 2.88 -32.29
N THR A 521 17.16 2.46 -33.06
CA THR A 521 18.25 1.60 -32.59
C THR A 521 19.43 2.38 -32.01
N GLN A 522 19.43 3.71 -32.17
CA GLN A 522 20.50 4.57 -31.69
C GLN A 522 20.45 4.74 -30.18
N LEU A 523 21.62 4.65 -29.53
CA LEU A 523 21.80 4.92 -28.12
C LEU A 523 22.27 6.37 -27.91
N TYR A 524 21.59 7.09 -27.03
CA TYR A 524 21.90 8.47 -26.69
C TYR A 524 22.52 8.52 -25.29
N PRO A 525 23.81 8.87 -25.17
CA PRO A 525 24.44 9.01 -23.86
C PRO A 525 23.99 10.32 -23.18
N VAL A 526 23.42 10.22 -21.99
CA VAL A 526 23.00 11.37 -21.19
C VAL A 526 23.52 11.20 -19.77
N PRO A 527 24.21 12.20 -19.19
CA PRO A 527 24.64 12.13 -17.80
C PRO A 527 23.45 12.24 -16.85
N VAL A 528 23.49 11.58 -15.72
CA VAL A 528 22.54 11.74 -14.64
C VAL A 528 22.94 12.93 -13.80
N ALA A 529 22.20 14.02 -13.90
CA ALA A 529 22.53 15.26 -13.20
C ALA A 529 22.07 15.26 -11.75
N ARG A 530 20.90 14.65 -11.49
CA ARG A 530 20.32 14.51 -10.14
C ARG A 530 19.52 13.21 -10.04
N ILE A 531 19.54 12.63 -8.85
CA ILE A 531 18.69 11.49 -8.49
C ILE A 531 17.74 11.97 -7.41
N GLU A 532 16.44 11.91 -7.68
CA GLU A 532 15.39 12.43 -6.82
C GLU A 532 14.42 11.31 -6.43
N ARG A 533 14.06 11.26 -5.14
CA ARG A 533 13.14 10.25 -4.63
C ARG A 533 11.68 10.52 -4.99
N CYS A 534 11.33 11.79 -5.07
CA CYS A 534 9.94 12.23 -5.20
C CYS A 534 9.52 12.51 -6.65
N VAL A 535 10.37 12.13 -7.61
CA VAL A 535 10.13 12.24 -9.04
C VAL A 535 9.73 10.85 -9.57
N SER A 536 8.77 10.79 -10.47
CA SER A 536 8.37 9.55 -11.15
C SER A 536 9.01 9.49 -12.53
N GLY A 537 9.75 8.41 -12.80
CA GLY A 537 10.47 8.21 -14.06
C GLY A 537 11.70 9.11 -14.24
N ALA A 538 11.85 9.70 -15.40
CA ALA A 538 12.97 10.59 -15.71
C ALA A 538 12.50 11.88 -16.36
N TYR A 539 13.20 12.99 -16.07
CA TYR A 539 12.92 14.31 -16.65
C TYR A 539 14.13 14.86 -17.35
N ILE A 540 13.91 15.45 -18.54
CA ILE A 540 14.90 16.11 -19.34
C ILE A 540 14.37 17.47 -19.83
N SER A 541 15.24 18.48 -19.91
CA SER A 541 14.86 19.79 -20.42
C SER A 541 14.61 19.76 -21.93
N ARG A 542 13.69 20.60 -22.41
CA ARG A 542 13.36 20.72 -23.81
C ARG A 542 14.57 21.24 -24.62
N SER A 543 15.39 22.10 -24.04
CA SER A 543 16.61 22.58 -24.66
C SER A 543 17.63 21.47 -24.90
N LEU A 544 17.85 20.60 -23.89
CA LEU A 544 18.74 19.44 -24.02
C LEU A 544 18.21 18.45 -25.06
N TRP A 545 16.91 18.16 -25.05
CA TRP A 545 16.24 17.25 -25.99
C TRP A 545 16.46 17.73 -27.44
N ARG A 546 16.26 19.02 -27.71
CA ARG A 546 16.51 19.62 -29.01
C ARG A 546 18.00 19.56 -29.43
N SER A 547 18.92 19.71 -28.48
CA SER A 547 20.36 19.61 -28.77
C SER A 547 20.79 18.21 -29.21
N MET A 548 19.99 17.15 -28.83
CA MET A 548 20.19 15.79 -29.29
C MET A 548 19.66 15.55 -30.71
N GLY A 549 19.04 16.54 -31.33
CA GLY A 549 18.49 16.45 -32.70
C GLY A 549 17.21 15.63 -32.80
N LEU A 550 16.52 15.40 -31.66
CA LEU A 550 15.30 14.60 -31.60
C LEU A 550 14.05 15.47 -31.84
N PRO A 551 13.03 14.94 -32.55
CA PRO A 551 11.77 15.65 -32.75
C PRO A 551 11.02 15.80 -31.42
N TYR A 552 10.43 16.99 -31.23
CA TYR A 552 9.59 17.26 -30.06
C TYR A 552 8.11 17.31 -30.46
N THR A 553 7.36 16.36 -30.04
CA THR A 553 5.91 16.25 -30.24
C THR A 553 5.23 16.17 -28.89
N PRO A 554 4.66 17.28 -28.37
CA PRO A 554 4.04 17.28 -27.06
C PRO A 554 2.84 16.32 -27.04
N THR A 555 2.72 15.60 -25.94
CA THR A 555 1.61 14.69 -25.66
C THR A 555 0.60 15.29 -24.69
N THR A 556 1.02 16.32 -23.95
CA THR A 556 0.22 16.92 -22.88
C THR A 556 0.42 18.42 -22.87
N ALA A 557 -0.68 19.16 -22.68
CA ALA A 557 -0.69 20.59 -22.46
C ALA A 557 -1.28 20.90 -21.08
N TYR A 558 -0.58 21.71 -20.30
CA TYR A 558 -1.06 22.27 -19.03
C TYR A 558 -1.45 23.71 -19.26
N LEU A 559 -2.68 24.05 -18.90
CA LEU A 559 -3.28 25.35 -19.20
C LEU A 559 -3.75 26.03 -17.92
N ARG A 560 -3.42 27.31 -17.79
CA ARG A 560 -3.99 28.19 -16.77
C ARG A 560 -4.94 29.14 -17.44
N SER A 561 -6.14 29.34 -16.88
CA SER A 561 -7.18 30.17 -17.46
C SER A 561 -7.82 31.06 -16.41
N ALA A 562 -8.22 32.27 -16.82
CA ALA A 562 -9.10 33.13 -16.03
C ALA A 562 -10.59 32.74 -16.19
N ASP A 563 -10.95 32.07 -17.30
CA ASP A 563 -12.29 31.54 -17.60
C ASP A 563 -12.17 30.10 -18.12
N ALA A 564 -12.22 29.16 -17.17
CA ALA A 564 -12.08 27.74 -17.47
C ALA A 564 -13.22 27.23 -18.41
N GLY A 565 -14.43 27.73 -18.29
CA GLY A 565 -15.57 27.30 -19.09
C GLY A 565 -15.44 27.70 -20.56
N ALA A 566 -14.95 28.91 -20.83
CA ALA A 566 -14.66 29.37 -22.21
C ALA A 566 -13.53 28.53 -22.82
N LEU A 567 -12.45 28.25 -22.05
CA LEU A 567 -11.33 27.45 -22.53
C LEU A 567 -11.75 25.99 -22.80
N GLN A 568 -12.59 25.38 -21.96
CA GLN A 568 -13.16 24.05 -22.19
C GLN A 568 -13.94 23.99 -23.50
N SER A 569 -14.79 25.00 -23.76
CA SER A 569 -15.57 25.10 -25.00
C SER A 569 -14.68 25.28 -26.24
N GLU A 570 -13.50 25.88 -26.07
CA GLU A 570 -12.51 26.05 -27.12
C GLU A 570 -11.76 24.73 -27.37
N LEU A 571 -11.32 24.03 -26.32
CA LEU A 571 -10.63 22.75 -26.40
C LEU A 571 -11.47 21.69 -27.19
N ASN A 572 -12.76 21.67 -26.98
CA ASN A 572 -13.68 20.78 -27.69
C ASN A 572 -13.79 21.05 -29.22
N ARG A 573 -13.22 22.16 -29.71
CA ARG A 573 -13.22 22.51 -31.14
C ARG A 573 -11.93 22.12 -31.84
N TYR A 574 -10.89 21.75 -31.10
CA TYR A 574 -9.60 21.43 -31.68
C TYR A 574 -9.49 19.93 -31.96
N ASP A 575 -9.36 19.56 -33.24
CA ASP A 575 -9.20 18.18 -33.69
C ASP A 575 -7.90 17.49 -33.19
N PHE A 576 -6.94 18.27 -32.68
CA PHE A 576 -5.68 17.76 -32.16
C PHE A 576 -5.68 17.59 -30.64
N VAL A 577 -6.77 17.92 -29.97
CA VAL A 577 -6.99 17.65 -28.53
C VAL A 577 -7.78 16.35 -28.43
N ASP A 578 -7.18 15.36 -27.82
CA ASP A 578 -7.79 14.04 -27.65
C ASP A 578 -8.78 14.02 -26.50
N SER A 579 -8.36 14.59 -25.36
CA SER A 579 -9.21 14.74 -24.16
C SER A 579 -8.68 15.86 -23.27
N TRP A 580 -9.50 16.32 -22.36
CA TRP A 580 -9.06 17.28 -21.34
C TRP A 580 -9.73 16.99 -19.99
N GLN A 581 -9.07 17.41 -18.91
CA GLN A 581 -9.57 17.27 -17.55
C GLN A 581 -9.31 18.54 -16.74
N THR A 582 -10.14 18.80 -15.74
CA THR A 582 -9.91 19.87 -14.78
C THR A 582 -8.91 19.42 -13.72
N ARG A 583 -8.20 20.36 -13.12
CA ARG A 583 -7.34 20.08 -11.98
C ARG A 583 -8.11 19.38 -10.85
N GLU A 584 -9.36 19.79 -10.60
CA GLU A 584 -10.21 19.19 -9.57
C GLU A 584 -10.45 17.71 -9.84
N ALA A 585 -10.83 17.33 -11.07
CA ALA A 585 -11.03 15.93 -11.45
C ALA A 585 -9.76 15.09 -11.22
N VAL A 586 -8.60 15.59 -11.65
CA VAL A 586 -7.32 14.90 -11.46
C VAL A 586 -6.96 14.78 -9.98
N THR A 587 -7.23 15.81 -9.18
CA THR A 587 -6.91 15.80 -7.74
C THR A 587 -7.85 14.90 -6.94
N ASP A 588 -9.13 14.87 -7.27
CA ASP A 588 -10.12 14.00 -6.61
C ASP A 588 -9.81 12.53 -6.90
N ALA A 589 -9.52 12.20 -8.14
CA ALA A 589 -9.14 10.85 -8.53
C ALA A 589 -7.80 10.40 -7.88
N ALA A 590 -6.82 11.30 -7.71
CA ALA A 590 -5.61 11.02 -6.95
C ALA A 590 -5.90 10.81 -5.44
N ALA A 591 -6.80 11.62 -4.87
CA ALA A 591 -7.23 11.48 -3.48
C ALA A 591 -7.95 10.14 -3.24
N ASP A 592 -8.81 9.72 -4.15
CA ASP A 592 -9.50 8.43 -4.10
C ASP A 592 -8.52 7.25 -4.17
N SER A 593 -7.53 7.32 -5.06
CA SER A 593 -6.48 6.30 -5.15
C SER A 593 -5.65 6.19 -3.85
N LEU A 594 -5.42 7.31 -3.15
CA LEU A 594 -4.69 7.34 -1.88
C LEU A 594 -5.58 7.06 -0.66
N SER A 595 -6.90 7.01 -0.82
CA SER A 595 -7.84 6.70 0.27
C SER A 595 -7.63 5.31 0.85
N SER A 596 -7.30 4.34 0.00
CA SER A 596 -6.98 2.97 0.39
C SER A 596 -5.74 2.88 1.29
N ALA A 597 -4.69 3.66 1.01
CA ALA A 597 -3.52 3.75 1.89
C ALA A 597 -3.87 4.35 3.26
N SER A 598 -4.78 5.32 3.28
CA SER A 598 -5.30 5.90 4.53
C SER A 598 -6.11 4.89 5.35
N LEU A 599 -6.93 4.04 4.71
CA LEU A 599 -7.67 2.98 5.40
C LEU A 599 -6.73 1.99 6.09
N VAL A 600 -5.68 1.55 5.40
CA VAL A 600 -4.65 0.68 5.99
C VAL A 600 -4.06 1.34 7.25
N ALA A 601 -3.74 2.63 7.19
CA ALA A 601 -3.24 3.35 8.36
C ALA A 601 -4.26 3.39 9.52
N TYR A 602 -5.56 3.57 9.27
CA TYR A 602 -6.60 3.52 10.30
C TYR A 602 -6.75 2.12 10.92
N ILE A 603 -6.68 1.06 10.10
CA ILE A 603 -6.69 -0.32 10.58
C ILE A 603 -5.48 -0.56 11.51
N LEU A 604 -4.31 -0.07 11.14
CA LEU A 604 -3.10 -0.17 11.95
C LEU A 604 -3.20 0.60 13.27
N ILE A 605 -3.83 1.78 13.27
CA ILE A 605 -4.11 2.54 14.50
C ILE A 605 -5.05 1.75 15.42
N LEU A 606 -6.10 1.15 14.86
CA LEU A 606 -7.06 0.35 15.62
C LEU A 606 -6.39 -0.87 16.26
N PHE A 607 -5.65 -1.66 15.49
CA PHE A 607 -4.97 -2.85 16.00
C PHE A 607 -3.82 -2.52 16.94
N GLY A 608 -2.99 -1.51 16.62
CA GLY A 608 -1.93 -1.03 17.49
C GLY A 608 -2.46 -0.50 18.82
N GLY A 609 -3.56 0.26 18.78
CA GLY A 609 -4.25 0.75 19.96
C GLY A 609 -4.87 -0.37 20.79
N GLY A 610 -5.51 -1.34 20.14
CA GLY A 610 -6.06 -2.53 20.80
C GLY A 610 -4.97 -3.36 21.50
N LEU A 611 -3.85 -3.59 20.82
CA LEU A 611 -2.69 -4.25 21.40
C LEU A 611 -2.13 -3.48 22.60
N ALA A 612 -2.03 -2.15 22.52
CA ALA A 612 -1.60 -1.32 23.62
C ALA A 612 -2.48 -1.50 24.85
N CYS A 613 -3.81 -1.53 24.66
CA CYS A 613 -4.76 -1.77 25.75
C CYS A 613 -4.53 -3.12 26.42
N VAL A 614 -4.37 -4.20 25.64
CA VAL A 614 -4.13 -5.56 26.15
C VAL A 614 -2.80 -5.66 26.90
N VAL A 615 -1.73 -5.08 26.34
CA VAL A 615 -0.39 -5.09 26.96
C VAL A 615 -0.39 -4.32 28.28
N ILE A 616 -0.95 -3.11 28.30
CA ILE A 616 -1.01 -2.27 29.53
C ILE A 616 -1.87 -2.98 30.58
N TYR A 617 -3.00 -3.58 30.20
CA TYR A 617 -3.87 -4.32 31.11
C TYR A 617 -3.14 -5.52 31.71
N ASN A 618 -2.48 -6.33 30.90
CA ASN A 618 -1.76 -7.51 31.38
C ASN A 618 -0.61 -7.13 32.33
N LEU A 619 0.21 -6.16 31.93
CA LEU A 619 1.33 -5.69 32.75
C LEU A 619 0.84 -5.01 34.03
N GLY A 620 -0.25 -4.27 33.99
CA GLY A 620 -0.86 -3.63 35.14
C GLY A 620 -1.41 -4.64 36.15
N ILE A 621 -2.17 -5.64 35.68
CA ILE A 621 -2.65 -6.74 36.53
C ILE A 621 -1.48 -7.53 37.12
N MET A 622 -0.47 -7.81 36.32
CA MET A 622 0.73 -8.52 36.79
C MET A 622 1.43 -7.76 37.91
N SER A 623 1.67 -6.46 37.71
CA SER A 623 2.23 -5.58 38.71
C SER A 623 1.46 -5.58 40.02
N PHE A 624 0.13 -5.58 39.90
CA PHE A 624 -0.76 -5.63 41.06
C PHE A 624 -0.63 -6.94 41.88
N PHE A 625 -0.71 -8.10 41.24
CA PHE A 625 -0.61 -9.37 41.93
C PHE A 625 0.76 -9.63 42.59
N GLU A 626 1.86 -9.12 41.97
CA GLU A 626 3.20 -9.23 42.59
C GLU A 626 3.33 -8.41 43.88
N GLN A 627 2.52 -7.38 44.04
CA GLN A 627 2.58 -6.46 45.17
C GLN A 627 1.50 -6.76 46.22
N ILE A 628 0.59 -7.70 45.99
CA ILE A 628 -0.56 -7.90 46.82
C ILE A 628 -0.20 -8.10 48.32
N ARG A 629 0.90 -8.83 48.60
CA ARG A 629 1.40 -9.03 49.99
C ARG A 629 1.93 -7.74 50.61
N ALA A 630 2.69 -6.96 49.84
CA ALA A 630 3.22 -5.67 50.30
C ALA A 630 2.08 -4.68 50.58
N LEU A 631 1.06 -4.68 49.71
CA LEU A 631 -0.12 -3.83 49.84
C LEU A 631 -0.97 -4.27 51.06
N ALA A 632 -1.17 -5.58 51.26
CA ALA A 632 -1.84 -6.13 52.45
C ALA A 632 -1.10 -5.75 53.74
N THR A 633 0.24 -5.78 53.74
CA THR A 633 1.03 -5.32 54.92
C THR A 633 0.81 -3.83 55.20
N LEU A 634 0.74 -2.97 54.16
CA LEU A 634 0.46 -1.54 54.33
C LEU A 634 -0.95 -1.32 54.93
N MET A 635 -1.96 -2.16 54.51
CA MET A 635 -3.29 -2.09 55.11
C MET A 635 -3.29 -2.43 56.59
N VAL A 636 -2.55 -3.48 56.99
CA VAL A 636 -2.40 -3.84 58.40
C VAL A 636 -1.71 -2.71 59.19
N LEU A 637 -0.83 -1.96 58.56
CA LEU A 637 -0.17 -0.79 59.13
C LEU A 637 -1.09 0.45 59.18
N GLY A 638 -2.36 0.35 58.77
CA GLY A 638 -3.38 1.39 58.89
C GLY A 638 -3.55 2.31 57.67
N PHE A 639 -3.00 1.96 56.50
CA PHE A 639 -3.25 2.68 55.29
C PHE A 639 -4.66 2.41 54.77
N TYR A 640 -5.38 3.44 54.30
CA TYR A 640 -6.72 3.28 53.71
C TYR A 640 -6.65 2.71 52.30
N ASP A 641 -7.71 1.98 51.90
CA ASP A 641 -7.83 1.42 50.53
C ASP A 641 -7.61 2.43 49.42
N GLN A 642 -8.08 3.66 49.63
CA GLN A 642 -7.86 4.74 48.65
C GLN A 642 -6.40 5.17 48.50
N GLU A 643 -5.63 5.13 49.59
CA GLU A 643 -4.21 5.46 49.58
C GLU A 643 -3.40 4.40 48.86
N ILE A 644 -3.67 3.14 49.14
CA ILE A 644 -3.03 2.01 48.50
C ILE A 644 -3.34 1.96 46.99
N ARG A 645 -4.62 2.17 46.65
CA ARG A 645 -5.02 2.29 45.26
C ARG A 645 -4.26 3.43 44.55
N ARG A 646 -4.14 4.59 45.17
CA ARG A 646 -3.40 5.73 44.63
C ARG A 646 -1.92 5.42 44.43
N LEU A 647 -1.29 4.69 45.35
CA LEU A 647 0.10 4.25 45.23
C LEU A 647 0.31 3.36 44.02
N GLN A 648 -0.53 2.33 43.84
CA GLN A 648 -0.46 1.38 42.72
C GLN A 648 -0.73 2.04 41.37
N LEU A 649 -1.76 2.88 41.29
CA LEU A 649 -2.10 3.59 40.06
C LEU A 649 -1.00 4.58 39.67
N SER A 650 -0.36 5.23 40.63
CA SER A 650 0.76 6.15 40.36
C SER A 650 1.99 5.43 39.81
N GLU A 651 2.26 4.20 40.23
CA GLU A 651 3.34 3.38 39.66
C GLU A 651 3.10 3.08 38.17
N ASN A 652 1.88 2.66 37.82
CA ASN A 652 1.49 2.40 36.44
C ASN A 652 1.58 3.67 35.54
N ILE A 653 1.24 4.84 36.09
CA ILE A 653 1.39 6.10 35.38
C ILE A 653 2.88 6.40 35.10
N ILE A 654 3.77 6.14 36.04
CA ILE A 654 5.22 6.31 35.84
C ILE A 654 5.72 5.40 34.72
N PHE A 655 5.29 4.13 34.69
CA PHE A 655 5.63 3.21 33.60
C PHE A 655 5.09 3.71 32.27
N THR A 656 3.87 4.24 32.26
CA THR A 656 3.26 4.82 31.05
C THR A 656 4.04 6.02 30.52
N ILE A 657 4.42 6.95 31.40
CA ILE A 657 5.23 8.11 31.01
C ILE A 657 6.61 7.66 30.50
N GLY A 658 7.27 6.72 31.18
CA GLY A 658 8.52 6.15 30.73
C GLY A 658 8.41 5.45 29.36
N GLY A 659 7.31 4.72 29.16
CA GLY A 659 6.98 4.08 27.89
C GLY A 659 6.72 5.06 26.76
N ILE A 660 5.99 6.16 27.02
CA ILE A 660 5.76 7.24 26.06
C ILE A 660 7.07 7.91 25.65
N LEU A 661 7.95 8.25 26.63
CA LEU A 661 9.22 8.91 26.37
C LEU A 661 10.17 8.06 25.50
N LEU A 662 10.18 6.74 25.69
CA LEU A 662 10.96 5.83 24.84
C LEU A 662 10.23 5.47 23.54
N GLY A 663 8.91 5.38 23.58
CA GLY A 663 8.08 5.03 22.42
C GLY A 663 8.04 6.11 21.35
N LEU A 664 8.09 7.38 21.71
CA LEU A 664 8.12 8.49 20.74
C LEU A 664 9.30 8.40 19.74
N PRO A 665 10.58 8.33 20.19
CA PRO A 665 11.71 8.20 19.27
C PRO A 665 11.70 6.86 18.51
N ALA A 666 11.27 5.78 19.17
CA ALA A 666 11.13 4.48 18.52
C ALA A 666 10.06 4.50 17.42
N GLY A 667 8.93 5.15 17.68
CA GLY A 667 7.86 5.33 16.69
C GLY A 667 8.28 6.21 15.51
N MET A 668 9.05 7.26 15.77
CA MET A 668 9.63 8.08 14.69
C MET A 668 10.62 7.27 13.82
N ALA A 669 11.46 6.45 14.44
CA ALA A 669 12.36 5.56 13.72
C ALA A 669 11.58 4.53 12.87
N LEU A 670 10.50 3.98 13.44
CA LEU A 670 9.62 3.03 12.74
C LEU A 670 8.86 3.71 11.57
N THR A 671 8.38 4.94 11.73
CA THR A 671 7.78 5.73 10.65
C THR A 671 8.78 5.94 9.51
N ARG A 672 10.02 6.33 9.83
CA ARG A 672 11.09 6.48 8.83
C ARG A 672 11.35 5.18 8.08
N PHE A 673 11.37 4.08 8.81
CA PHE A 673 11.56 2.75 8.23
C PHE A 673 10.43 2.39 7.27
N PHE A 674 9.15 2.59 7.66
CA PHE A 674 8.00 2.34 6.79
C PHE A 674 8.04 3.19 5.51
N VAL A 675 8.27 4.50 5.65
CA VAL A 675 8.38 5.40 4.50
C VAL A 675 9.56 5.01 3.58
N HIS A 676 10.64 4.46 4.15
CA HIS A 676 11.77 3.99 3.34
C HIS A 676 11.49 2.68 2.60
N VAL A 677 10.67 1.82 3.17
CA VAL A 677 10.29 0.52 2.60
C VAL A 677 9.25 0.67 1.50
N LEU A 678 8.37 1.68 1.57
CA LEU A 678 7.43 2.04 0.51
C LEU A 678 8.16 2.77 -0.63
N LYS A 679 8.81 1.99 -1.52
CA LYS A 679 9.75 2.51 -2.52
C LYS A 679 9.08 3.26 -3.67
N ASN A 680 7.91 2.79 -4.12
CA ASN A 680 7.23 3.32 -5.31
C ASN A 680 6.29 4.50 -4.97
N LEU A 681 6.02 4.73 -3.69
CA LEU A 681 5.30 5.92 -3.26
C LEU A 681 6.31 6.99 -2.81
N PRO A 682 6.32 8.17 -3.46
CA PRO A 682 7.25 9.26 -3.13
C PRO A 682 6.84 9.96 -1.81
N LEU A 683 6.72 9.18 -0.74
CA LEU A 683 6.34 9.68 0.57
C LEU A 683 7.53 10.35 1.28
N MET A 684 7.29 11.51 1.85
CA MET A 684 8.20 12.16 2.78
C MET A 684 7.78 11.92 4.22
N VAL A 685 8.74 11.62 5.09
CA VAL A 685 8.50 11.53 6.53
C VAL A 685 8.04 12.88 7.05
N SER A 686 6.78 12.97 7.43
CA SER A 686 6.18 14.20 7.94
C SER A 686 5.12 13.88 8.97
N THR A 687 5.55 13.66 10.20
CA THR A 687 4.59 13.50 11.30
C THR A 687 4.23 14.88 11.85
N LYS A 688 2.95 15.23 11.80
CA LYS A 688 2.44 16.50 12.34
C LYS A 688 2.57 16.52 13.87
N PRO A 689 2.87 17.66 14.52
CA PRO A 689 2.92 17.75 15.99
C PRO A 689 1.64 17.25 16.67
N LEU A 690 0.48 17.48 16.02
CA LEU A 690 -0.80 16.99 16.50
C LEU A 690 -0.85 15.46 16.60
N SER A 691 -0.25 14.74 15.68
CA SER A 691 -0.24 13.27 15.66
C SER A 691 0.60 12.71 16.81
N TYR A 692 1.69 13.36 17.21
CA TYR A 692 2.42 13.00 18.42
C TYR A 692 1.55 13.23 19.67
N ILE A 693 0.86 14.36 19.75
CA ILE A 693 -0.05 14.67 20.87
C ILE A 693 -1.18 13.65 20.94
N LEU A 694 -1.80 13.31 19.80
CA LEU A 694 -2.87 12.32 19.72
C LEU A 694 -2.37 10.93 20.13
N SER A 695 -1.19 10.52 19.68
CA SER A 695 -0.59 9.24 20.06
C SER A 695 -0.34 9.16 21.58
N CYS A 696 0.18 10.24 22.17
CA CYS A 696 0.36 10.34 23.62
C CYS A 696 -1.01 10.29 24.34
N ALA A 697 -2.00 11.03 23.84
CA ALA A 697 -3.33 11.08 24.44
C ALA A 697 -4.04 9.72 24.39
N VAL A 698 -3.98 9.02 23.26
CA VAL A 698 -4.53 7.66 23.08
C VAL A 698 -3.87 6.67 24.04
N THR A 699 -2.53 6.66 24.10
CA THR A 699 -1.80 5.77 25.01
C THR A 699 -2.10 6.07 26.47
N LEU A 700 -2.17 7.35 26.85
CA LEU A 700 -2.52 7.76 28.20
C LEU A 700 -3.98 7.40 28.55
N LEU A 701 -4.91 7.57 27.62
CA LEU A 701 -6.32 7.22 27.78
C LEU A 701 -6.48 5.71 28.02
N PHE A 702 -5.79 4.87 27.25
CA PHE A 702 -5.76 3.44 27.49
C PHE A 702 -5.16 3.08 28.84
N ALA A 703 -4.06 3.73 29.23
CA ALA A 703 -3.46 3.53 30.55
C ALA A 703 -4.43 3.92 31.70
N LEU A 704 -5.16 5.02 31.56
CA LEU A 704 -6.16 5.46 32.55
C LEU A 704 -7.38 4.51 32.59
N ALA A 705 -7.85 4.04 31.42
CA ALA A 705 -8.95 3.08 31.34
C ALA A 705 -8.57 1.75 32.03
N VAL A 706 -7.39 1.23 31.71
CA VAL A 706 -6.83 0.02 32.34
C VAL A 706 -6.66 0.22 33.85
N ASN A 707 -6.12 1.34 34.29
CA ASN A 707 -5.97 1.67 35.70
C ASN A 707 -7.34 1.71 36.41
N ALA A 708 -8.37 2.23 35.76
CA ALA A 708 -9.74 2.23 36.30
C ALA A 708 -10.28 0.78 36.44
N MET A 709 -10.03 -0.09 35.47
CA MET A 709 -10.40 -1.50 35.52
C MET A 709 -9.68 -2.25 36.66
N ILE A 710 -8.36 -2.07 36.77
CA ILE A 710 -7.56 -2.65 37.85
C ILE A 710 -8.05 -2.15 39.22
N GLY A 711 -8.31 -0.84 39.31
CA GLY A 711 -8.80 -0.24 40.54
C GLY A 711 -10.19 -0.73 40.99
N ARG A 712 -11.06 -1.19 40.06
CA ARG A 712 -12.31 -1.88 40.40
C ARG A 712 -12.03 -3.28 40.94
N LYS A 713 -11.16 -4.04 40.34
CA LYS A 713 -10.78 -5.40 40.75
C LYS A 713 -10.09 -5.44 42.12
N MET A 714 -9.45 -4.34 42.53
CA MET A 714 -8.80 -4.19 43.84
C MET A 714 -9.84 -4.16 45.01
N ARG A 715 -11.10 -3.82 44.79
CA ARG A 715 -12.14 -3.79 45.83
C ARG A 715 -12.56 -5.20 46.31
N ASP A 716 -12.35 -6.21 45.48
CA ASP A 716 -12.85 -7.58 45.72
C ASP A 716 -11.79 -8.48 46.36
N ILE A 717 -10.69 -7.91 46.92
CA ILE A 717 -9.62 -8.71 47.49
C ILE A 717 -9.90 -9.04 48.93
N ASP A 718 -9.91 -10.34 49.21
CA ASP A 718 -9.88 -10.86 50.58
C ASP A 718 -8.48 -10.70 51.22
N MET A 719 -8.38 -9.67 52.06
CA MET A 719 -7.14 -9.32 52.74
C MET A 719 -6.68 -10.41 53.75
N LEU A 720 -7.63 -11.06 54.43
CA LEU A 720 -7.35 -12.15 55.37
C LEU A 720 -6.78 -13.38 54.64
N GLY A 721 -7.33 -13.68 53.44
CA GLY A 721 -6.83 -14.75 52.59
C GLY A 721 -5.43 -14.49 52.06
N ALA A 722 -5.11 -13.23 51.70
CA ALA A 722 -3.79 -12.84 51.20
C ALA A 722 -2.67 -12.90 52.26
N LEU A 723 -3.01 -12.76 53.53
CA LEU A 723 -2.07 -12.90 54.66
C LEU A 723 -1.99 -14.33 55.19
N LYS A 724 -3.12 -15.09 55.19
CA LYS A 724 -3.18 -16.50 55.65
C LYS A 724 -2.51 -17.51 54.73
N SER A 725 -2.25 -17.17 53.46
CA SER A 725 -1.56 -18.07 52.51
C SER A 725 -0.07 -18.27 52.81
N VAL A 726 0.39 -17.94 54.03
CA VAL A 726 1.79 -18.05 54.51
C VAL A 726 1.93 -19.10 55.64
N GLU A 727 0.85 -19.59 56.20
CA GLU A 727 0.80 -20.81 57.05
C GLU A 727 0.33 -22.01 56.21
#